data_9f885c4bb9e26eec2627383796a2f108
#
_entry.id   9f885c4bb9e26eec2627383796a2f108
#
_cell.length_a   1.000
_cell.length_b   1.000
_cell.length_c   1.000
_cell.angle_alpha   90.00
_cell.angle_beta   90.00
_cell.angle_gamma   90.00
#
_symmetry.space_group_name_H-M   'P 1'
#
loop_
_entity.id
_entity.type
_entity.pdbx_description
1 polymer ?
#
loop_
_entity_poly.entity_id
_entity_poly.type
_entity_poly.pdbx_seq_one_letter_code
_entity_poly.pdbx_strand_id
1 'polypeptide(L)'
;MVATIIVIAACSAAGYVLAIAASAPDLSELKADDKGQISVVYAADGSRLGFVQSDILRRVIPFSDIPVDMRRATVAIEDERFYQHGGVDVNAIVRAGIRNIESGETVEGGSTITQQLVRALYIKDPQRNFKRKIREAKLASELEEKHSKTWILDQYLNSVPYGTVGGRTAIGVEAAAVTFFNKHASRLKLHEAALLAGLPQAPSEYNPFRNPTAAIERRNDVLDKMVENGLITRAEADEASQKPLGLHHGTRYIQRREPYFFDFVQEQLIERYGVGVVRRGGLKIHTTIRPGLQEAARNAINSYVFEGGPASAIVTVDPSNGEIKAMASSGNYKDRRFNLAAQGHRQPGSAFKTFVLTAAIRQGVDPDSTSYVSKPLNINDPKYGPWEVKTYDGSYRGSMSLYSATLASDNTVYAQLILDIGPEKVCQTAKLLGIQTKLDCYPAEGLGGLRLGVTPLEMASAYSTLAAGGIRHRPTAIRKVVFPDGKSEELSKSKGKRVITDGEAAEVTRILKANVQSGTGRTASGLGCPAAGKTGTTDNNNDAWFVGYTPHLSTAVWLGYPDALISTGEQGGGTPTSIWTAYMQEAKGNACDDFPAPQEPFQPQPFYGKYASGSANTGDSGSDYYYSQPSTGGTTDYGTDDGSYNPQYYEAPPQQPPQVQAPEEVAPAPSPAPQAGGGEGGGAGAPGQ
;
A
#
# COMPACT_ATOMS: atom_id res chain seq x y z
N MET A 1 -37.14 20.07 -61.78
CA MET A 1 -36.47 20.94 -60.77
C MET A 1 -36.39 20.35 -59.39
N VAL A 2 -37.48 19.97 -58.70
CA VAL A 2 -37.43 19.33 -57.36
C VAL A 2 -36.61 18.06 -57.32
N ALA A 3 -36.85 17.14 -58.28
CA ALA A 3 -36.07 15.86 -58.38
C ALA A 3 -34.59 16.11 -58.60
N THR A 4 -34.19 17.10 -59.38
CA THR A 4 -32.80 17.48 -59.62
C THR A 4 -32.12 18.02 -58.35
N ILE A 5 -32.86 18.87 -57.58
CA ILE A 5 -32.39 19.40 -56.29
C ILE A 5 -32.19 18.27 -55.28
N ILE A 6 -33.12 17.31 -55.21
CA ILE A 6 -33.01 16.11 -54.33
C ILE A 6 -31.80 15.25 -54.71
N VAL A 7 -31.55 15.05 -55.99
CA VAL A 7 -30.38 14.26 -56.45
C VAL A 7 -29.08 15.00 -56.12
N ILE A 8 -29.00 16.31 -56.36
CA ILE A 8 -27.79 17.11 -55.99
C ILE A 8 -27.58 17.09 -54.51
N ALA A 9 -28.59 17.25 -53.67
CA ALA A 9 -28.51 17.20 -52.24
C ALA A 9 -28.04 15.80 -51.75
N ALA A 10 -28.59 14.73 -52.35
CA ALA A 10 -28.17 13.36 -52.01
C ALA A 10 -26.72 13.08 -52.43
N CYS A 11 -26.27 13.54 -53.61
CA CYS A 11 -24.90 13.39 -54.06
C CYS A 11 -23.92 14.23 -53.18
N SER A 12 -24.32 15.42 -52.78
CA SER A 12 -23.53 16.28 -51.89
C SER A 12 -23.39 15.67 -50.50
N ALA A 13 -24.48 15.10 -49.96
CA ALA A 13 -24.46 14.37 -48.69
C ALA A 13 -23.57 13.12 -48.75
N ALA A 14 -23.71 12.35 -49.82
CA ALA A 14 -22.86 11.18 -50.07
C ALA A 14 -21.37 11.54 -50.18
N GLY A 15 -21.05 12.60 -50.96
CA GLY A 15 -19.70 13.14 -51.09
C GLY A 15 -19.11 13.59 -49.73
N TYR A 16 -19.92 14.26 -48.92
CA TYR A 16 -19.53 14.69 -47.58
C TYR A 16 -19.25 13.49 -46.66
N VAL A 17 -20.10 12.47 -46.69
CA VAL A 17 -19.90 11.23 -45.91
C VAL A 17 -18.61 10.52 -46.33
N LEU A 18 -18.39 10.36 -47.64
CA LEU A 18 -17.19 9.74 -48.20
C LEU A 18 -15.93 10.51 -47.83
N ALA A 19 -15.94 11.85 -47.89
CA ALA A 19 -14.80 12.69 -47.53
C ALA A 19 -14.42 12.55 -46.04
N ILE A 20 -15.42 12.49 -45.13
CA ILE A 20 -15.17 12.26 -43.70
C ILE A 20 -14.65 10.84 -43.47
N ALA A 21 -15.25 9.83 -44.12
CA ALA A 21 -14.80 8.45 -44.03
C ALA A 21 -13.35 8.30 -44.52
N ALA A 22 -12.98 8.91 -45.64
CA ALA A 22 -11.63 8.92 -46.17
C ALA A 22 -10.62 9.65 -45.27
N SER A 23 -11.09 10.66 -44.51
CA SER A 23 -10.23 11.38 -43.54
C SER A 23 -10.05 10.66 -42.19
N ALA A 24 -10.80 9.58 -41.95
CA ALA A 24 -10.65 8.81 -40.74
C ALA A 24 -9.44 7.87 -40.84
N PRO A 25 -8.61 7.74 -39.76
CA PRO A 25 -7.50 6.79 -39.77
C PRO A 25 -8.01 5.35 -39.94
N ASP A 26 -7.20 4.49 -40.53
CA ASP A 26 -7.52 3.07 -40.64
C ASP A 26 -7.39 2.37 -39.29
N LEU A 27 -8.14 1.32 -39.07
CA LEU A 27 -8.13 0.55 -37.82
C LEU A 27 -6.73 0.01 -37.48
N SER A 28 -5.88 -0.27 -38.47
CA SER A 28 -4.52 -0.74 -38.31
C SER A 28 -3.56 0.32 -37.73
N GLU A 29 -3.90 1.59 -37.89
CA GLU A 29 -3.12 2.73 -37.34
C GLU A 29 -3.55 3.07 -35.92
N LEU A 30 -4.67 2.57 -35.46
CA LEU A 30 -5.25 2.86 -34.16
C LEU A 30 -4.86 1.78 -33.13
N LYS A 31 -4.42 2.25 -31.98
CA LYS A 31 -4.25 1.39 -30.81
C LYS A 31 -5.50 1.43 -29.96
N ALA A 32 -6.04 0.26 -29.66
CA ALA A 32 -7.16 0.13 -28.72
C ALA A 32 -6.83 0.81 -27.38
N ASP A 33 -7.77 1.58 -26.87
CA ASP A 33 -7.64 2.22 -25.57
C ASP A 33 -7.65 1.15 -24.47
N ASP A 34 -6.58 1.09 -23.69
CA ASP A 34 -6.51 0.20 -22.54
C ASP A 34 -7.41 0.76 -21.43
N LYS A 35 -8.58 0.18 -21.28
CA LYS A 35 -9.56 0.56 -20.24
C LYS A 35 -9.08 0.26 -18.83
N GLY A 36 -7.85 -0.21 -18.69
CA GLY A 36 -7.33 -0.67 -17.40
C GLY A 36 -7.98 -1.96 -16.93
N GLN A 37 -7.43 -2.52 -15.89
CA GLN A 37 -7.95 -3.73 -15.24
C GLN A 37 -7.72 -3.60 -13.73
N ILE A 38 -8.41 -4.43 -12.95
CA ILE A 38 -8.17 -4.50 -11.51
C ILE A 38 -6.81 -5.13 -11.26
N SER A 39 -5.97 -4.45 -10.46
CA SER A 39 -4.73 -5.04 -9.97
C SER A 39 -4.99 -5.94 -8.78
N VAL A 40 -4.27 -7.06 -8.73
CA VAL A 40 -4.42 -8.09 -7.69
C VAL A 40 -3.14 -8.21 -6.88
N VAL A 41 -3.28 -8.25 -5.56
CA VAL A 41 -2.18 -8.42 -4.61
C VAL A 41 -2.23 -9.82 -4.02
N TYR A 42 -1.12 -10.53 -4.11
CA TYR A 42 -0.95 -11.89 -3.59
C TYR A 42 0.07 -11.90 -2.46
N ALA A 43 -0.17 -12.74 -1.46
CA ALA A 43 0.79 -13.07 -0.42
C ALA A 43 1.91 -13.98 -0.97
N ALA A 44 2.91 -14.27 -0.14
CA ALA A 44 4.06 -15.10 -0.52
C ALA A 44 3.68 -16.56 -0.85
N ASP A 45 2.59 -17.06 -0.29
CA ASP A 45 2.02 -18.40 -0.55
C ASP A 45 1.11 -18.44 -1.79
N GLY A 46 0.96 -17.31 -2.50
CA GLY A 46 0.08 -17.18 -3.66
C GLY A 46 -1.39 -16.92 -3.31
N SER A 47 -1.78 -16.91 -2.03
CA SER A 47 -3.12 -16.54 -1.61
C SER A 47 -3.39 -15.06 -1.89
N ARG A 48 -4.64 -14.73 -2.26
CA ARG A 48 -5.01 -13.35 -2.58
C ARG A 48 -5.21 -12.52 -1.31
N LEU A 49 -4.50 -11.39 -1.22
CA LEU A 49 -4.68 -10.39 -0.16
C LEU A 49 -5.80 -9.40 -0.48
N GLY A 50 -6.00 -9.07 -1.75
CA GLY A 50 -7.02 -8.13 -2.16
C GLY A 50 -6.75 -7.52 -3.53
N PHE A 51 -7.41 -6.37 -3.76
CA PHE A 51 -7.33 -5.65 -5.02
C PHE A 51 -6.90 -4.20 -4.77
N VAL A 52 -5.97 -3.69 -5.59
CA VAL A 52 -5.65 -2.25 -5.57
C VAL A 52 -6.83 -1.49 -6.16
N GLN A 53 -7.29 -0.47 -5.45
CA GLN A 53 -8.44 0.32 -5.88
C GLN A 53 -8.09 1.13 -7.13
N SER A 54 -9.00 1.06 -8.11
CA SER A 54 -9.02 1.84 -9.33
C SER A 54 -10.40 2.48 -9.48
N ASP A 55 -10.47 3.62 -10.16
CA ASP A 55 -11.74 4.28 -10.51
C ASP A 55 -12.56 3.42 -11.50
N ILE A 56 -11.89 2.43 -12.12
CA ILE A 56 -12.46 1.51 -13.07
C ILE A 56 -12.35 0.09 -12.50
N LEU A 57 -13.49 -0.57 -12.41
CA LEU A 57 -13.57 -1.99 -12.13
C LEU A 57 -13.69 -2.74 -13.45
N ARG A 58 -12.64 -3.42 -13.89
CA ARG A 58 -12.65 -4.25 -15.09
C ARG A 58 -11.91 -5.56 -14.84
N ARG A 59 -12.56 -6.65 -15.18
CA ARG A 59 -11.96 -7.98 -15.25
C ARG A 59 -12.42 -8.65 -16.51
N VAL A 60 -11.51 -8.95 -17.40
CA VAL A 60 -11.79 -9.72 -18.62
C VAL A 60 -11.96 -11.19 -18.25
N ILE A 61 -13.01 -11.82 -18.75
CA ILE A 61 -13.27 -13.24 -18.60
C ILE A 61 -13.41 -13.90 -19.97
N PRO A 62 -13.09 -15.20 -20.11
CA PRO A 62 -13.31 -15.94 -21.37
C PRO A 62 -14.77 -15.89 -21.80
N PHE A 63 -15.01 -15.88 -23.12
CA PHE A 63 -16.37 -15.90 -23.68
C PHE A 63 -17.19 -17.10 -23.21
N SER A 64 -16.55 -18.26 -22.98
CA SER A 64 -17.19 -19.45 -22.41
C SER A 64 -17.80 -19.23 -21.03
N ASP A 65 -17.22 -18.32 -20.24
CA ASP A 65 -17.66 -18.03 -18.87
C ASP A 65 -18.81 -17.02 -18.82
N ILE A 66 -19.14 -16.39 -19.96
CA ILE A 66 -20.28 -15.48 -20.10
C ILE A 66 -21.54 -16.32 -20.42
N PRO A 67 -22.59 -16.30 -19.57
CA PRO A 67 -23.80 -17.10 -19.80
C PRO A 67 -24.46 -16.85 -21.16
N VAL A 68 -25.04 -17.88 -21.71
CA VAL A 68 -25.75 -17.79 -23.00
C VAL A 68 -26.85 -16.74 -22.95
N ASP A 69 -27.60 -16.65 -21.84
CA ASP A 69 -28.66 -15.66 -21.66
C ASP A 69 -28.14 -14.24 -21.70
N MET A 70 -26.97 -13.96 -21.11
CA MET A 70 -26.35 -12.65 -21.19
C MET A 70 -25.96 -12.26 -22.61
N ARG A 71 -25.37 -13.20 -23.37
CA ARG A 71 -25.00 -12.97 -24.77
C ARG A 71 -26.24 -12.74 -25.66
N ARG A 72 -27.28 -13.53 -25.46
CA ARG A 72 -28.55 -13.41 -26.19
C ARG A 72 -29.30 -12.13 -25.83
N ALA A 73 -29.42 -11.79 -24.56
CA ALA A 73 -30.05 -10.57 -24.08
C ALA A 73 -29.37 -9.32 -24.65
N THR A 74 -28.02 -9.30 -24.66
CA THR A 74 -27.27 -8.18 -25.25
C THR A 74 -27.55 -8.02 -26.73
N VAL A 75 -27.53 -9.11 -27.51
CA VAL A 75 -27.82 -9.04 -28.94
C VAL A 75 -29.27 -8.62 -29.18
N ALA A 76 -30.23 -9.16 -28.44
CA ALA A 76 -31.64 -8.84 -28.60
C ALA A 76 -31.98 -7.37 -28.40
N ILE A 77 -31.32 -6.70 -27.44
CA ILE A 77 -31.67 -5.33 -27.09
C ILE A 77 -30.79 -4.26 -27.78
N GLU A 78 -29.51 -4.59 -28.05
CA GLU A 78 -28.55 -3.62 -28.62
C GLU A 78 -28.46 -3.73 -30.15
N ASP A 79 -28.69 -4.94 -30.71
CA ASP A 79 -28.46 -5.20 -32.14
C ASP A 79 -29.11 -6.53 -32.58
N GLU A 80 -30.44 -6.55 -32.70
CA GLU A 80 -31.22 -7.77 -32.97
C GLU A 80 -30.78 -8.53 -34.24
N ARG A 81 -30.21 -7.81 -35.21
CA ARG A 81 -29.70 -8.34 -36.47
C ARG A 81 -28.18 -8.51 -36.54
N PHE A 82 -27.51 -8.50 -35.39
CA PHE A 82 -26.05 -8.54 -35.25
C PHE A 82 -25.38 -9.56 -36.17
N TYR A 83 -25.93 -10.75 -36.28
CA TYR A 83 -25.39 -11.83 -37.13
C TYR A 83 -25.71 -11.71 -38.63
N GLN A 84 -26.48 -10.67 -39.04
CA GLN A 84 -27.02 -10.55 -40.42
C GLN A 84 -26.41 -9.36 -41.18
N HIS A 85 -25.67 -8.48 -40.54
CA HIS A 85 -25.04 -7.31 -41.18
C HIS A 85 -23.52 -7.27 -40.96
N GLY A 86 -22.79 -6.37 -41.68
CA GLY A 86 -21.36 -6.23 -41.68
C GLY A 86 -20.91 -4.90 -41.05
N GLY A 87 -20.97 -4.77 -39.70
CA GLY A 87 -20.52 -3.60 -38.95
C GLY A 87 -21.56 -2.47 -38.83
N VAL A 88 -22.35 -2.24 -39.87
CA VAL A 88 -23.39 -1.20 -39.92
C VAL A 88 -24.70 -1.84 -40.37
N ASP A 89 -25.78 -1.63 -39.64
CA ASP A 89 -27.13 -2.04 -40.02
C ASP A 89 -27.87 -0.87 -40.67
N VAL A 90 -27.86 -0.82 -42.03
CA VAL A 90 -28.55 0.22 -42.81
C VAL A 90 -30.06 0.18 -42.59
N ASN A 91 -30.66 -1.03 -42.48
CA ASN A 91 -32.09 -1.16 -42.27
C ASN A 91 -32.52 -0.65 -40.89
N ALA A 92 -31.72 -0.90 -39.85
CA ALA A 92 -31.98 -0.37 -38.53
C ALA A 92 -31.86 1.18 -38.53
N ILE A 93 -30.90 1.76 -39.25
CA ILE A 93 -30.73 3.22 -39.35
C ILE A 93 -31.97 3.84 -40.03
N VAL A 94 -32.48 3.26 -41.11
CA VAL A 94 -33.66 3.75 -41.79
C VAL A 94 -34.90 3.64 -40.91
N ARG A 95 -35.09 2.48 -40.24
CA ARG A 95 -36.20 2.24 -39.31
C ARG A 95 -36.18 3.24 -38.14
N ALA A 96 -35.02 3.40 -37.49
CA ALA A 96 -34.86 4.36 -36.41
C ALA A 96 -35.11 5.80 -36.87
N GLY A 97 -34.68 6.17 -38.09
CA GLY A 97 -34.95 7.49 -38.68
C GLY A 97 -36.44 7.75 -38.87
N ILE A 98 -37.20 6.79 -39.35
CA ILE A 98 -38.65 6.92 -39.53
C ILE A 98 -39.34 7.06 -38.16
N ARG A 99 -39.07 6.19 -37.20
CA ARG A 99 -39.66 6.24 -35.85
C ARG A 99 -39.36 7.53 -35.10
N ASN A 100 -38.14 8.04 -35.21
CA ASN A 100 -37.75 9.28 -34.54
C ASN A 100 -38.44 10.53 -35.17
N ILE A 101 -38.75 10.47 -36.49
CA ILE A 101 -39.53 11.50 -37.15
C ILE A 101 -41.01 11.41 -36.74
N GLU A 102 -41.58 10.22 -36.63
CA GLU A 102 -42.98 10.01 -36.24
C GLU A 102 -43.23 10.40 -34.76
N SER A 103 -42.29 10.11 -33.87
CA SER A 103 -42.43 10.42 -32.43
C SER A 103 -42.01 11.80 -32.04
N GLY A 104 -41.27 12.52 -32.88
CA GLY A 104 -40.67 13.84 -32.55
C GLY A 104 -39.55 13.79 -31.53
N GLU A 105 -39.19 12.59 -31.06
CA GLU A 105 -38.14 12.34 -30.07
C GLU A 105 -37.18 11.23 -30.53
N THR A 106 -36.00 11.14 -29.91
CA THR A 106 -35.03 10.06 -30.21
C THR A 106 -35.44 8.78 -29.47
N VAL A 107 -36.39 8.03 -30.03
CA VAL A 107 -36.94 6.80 -29.40
C VAL A 107 -36.13 5.57 -29.70
N GLU A 108 -35.50 5.48 -30.89
CA GLU A 108 -34.69 4.30 -31.29
C GLU A 108 -33.31 4.68 -31.76
N GLY A 109 -32.29 3.94 -31.27
CA GLY A 109 -30.88 4.11 -31.63
C GLY A 109 -30.45 3.09 -32.67
N GLY A 110 -30.05 3.54 -33.87
CA GLY A 110 -29.55 2.67 -34.96
C GLY A 110 -28.06 2.36 -34.89
N SER A 111 -27.45 2.21 -33.70
CA SER A 111 -26.02 1.89 -33.55
C SER A 111 -25.83 0.41 -33.27
N THR A 112 -25.00 -0.25 -34.08
CA THR A 112 -24.68 -1.68 -33.91
C THR A 112 -23.76 -1.93 -32.71
N ILE A 113 -23.68 -3.17 -32.19
CA ILE A 113 -22.72 -3.62 -31.20
C ILE A 113 -21.29 -3.30 -31.65
N THR A 114 -20.98 -3.49 -32.92
CA THR A 114 -19.64 -3.22 -33.49
C THR A 114 -19.32 -1.72 -33.47
N GLN A 115 -20.26 -0.85 -33.80
CA GLN A 115 -20.07 0.61 -33.67
C GLN A 115 -19.88 1.06 -32.22
N GLN A 116 -20.61 0.46 -31.29
CA GLN A 116 -20.43 0.74 -29.86
C GLN A 116 -19.08 0.26 -29.34
N LEU A 117 -18.61 -0.91 -29.78
CA LEU A 117 -17.28 -1.43 -29.46
C LEU A 117 -16.17 -0.50 -29.99
N VAL A 118 -16.26 -0.10 -31.26
CA VAL A 118 -15.32 0.85 -31.87
C VAL A 118 -15.28 2.15 -31.08
N ARG A 119 -16.44 2.70 -30.74
CA ARG A 119 -16.51 3.90 -29.89
C ARG A 119 -15.83 3.70 -28.53
N ALA A 120 -16.04 2.53 -27.93
CA ALA A 120 -15.45 2.23 -26.63
C ALA A 120 -13.93 2.08 -26.67
N LEU A 121 -13.37 1.50 -27.74
CA LEU A 121 -11.94 1.12 -27.80
C LEU A 121 -11.07 2.10 -28.60
N TYR A 122 -11.59 2.74 -29.62
CA TYR A 122 -10.75 3.48 -30.59
C TYR A 122 -11.06 4.97 -30.70
N ILE A 123 -12.22 5.43 -30.22
CA ILE A 123 -12.63 6.83 -30.35
C ILE A 123 -12.53 7.54 -28.99
N LYS A 124 -11.55 8.46 -28.88
CA LYS A 124 -11.29 9.23 -27.67
C LYS A 124 -12.15 10.49 -27.53
N ASP A 125 -12.77 10.98 -28.64
CA ASP A 125 -13.56 12.19 -28.63
C ASP A 125 -14.97 11.93 -28.08
N PRO A 126 -15.33 12.53 -26.92
CA PRO A 126 -16.64 12.32 -26.31
C PRO A 126 -17.78 13.08 -27.02
N GLN A 127 -17.48 14.00 -27.94
CA GLN A 127 -18.49 14.84 -28.57
C GLN A 127 -19.44 14.03 -29.46
N ARG A 128 -20.74 14.16 -29.20
CA ARG A 128 -21.81 13.55 -30.03
C ARG A 128 -22.04 14.39 -31.28
N ASN A 129 -21.32 14.11 -32.38
CA ASN A 129 -21.47 14.77 -33.64
C ASN A 129 -21.54 13.79 -34.83
N PHE A 130 -22.04 14.28 -35.96
CA PHE A 130 -22.22 13.46 -37.16
C PHE A 130 -20.91 12.94 -37.72
N LYS A 131 -19.82 13.70 -37.64
CA LYS A 131 -18.49 13.27 -38.08
C LYS A 131 -18.00 12.04 -37.33
N ARG A 132 -18.21 12.02 -36.00
CA ARG A 132 -17.87 10.84 -35.18
C ARG A 132 -18.66 9.62 -35.63
N LYS A 133 -19.97 9.77 -35.92
CA LYS A 133 -20.83 8.66 -36.33
C LYS A 133 -20.38 8.03 -37.64
N ILE A 134 -19.91 8.84 -38.61
CA ILE A 134 -19.33 8.33 -39.86
C ILE A 134 -18.03 7.57 -39.60
N ARG A 135 -17.17 8.09 -38.71
CA ARG A 135 -15.92 7.38 -38.31
C ARG A 135 -16.21 6.06 -37.60
N GLU A 136 -17.19 6.04 -36.69
CA GLU A 136 -17.67 4.80 -36.05
C GLU A 136 -18.10 3.77 -37.10
N ALA A 137 -18.87 4.18 -38.10
CA ALA A 137 -19.36 3.29 -39.16
C ALA A 137 -18.21 2.70 -40.00
N LYS A 138 -17.24 3.54 -40.45
CA LYS A 138 -16.07 3.06 -41.19
C LYS A 138 -15.29 2.04 -40.39
N LEU A 139 -14.87 2.39 -39.18
CA LEU A 139 -14.07 1.54 -38.33
C LEU A 139 -14.80 0.23 -37.92
N ALA A 140 -16.13 0.29 -37.76
CA ALA A 140 -16.95 -0.87 -37.48
C ALA A 140 -16.96 -1.87 -38.66
N SER A 141 -17.05 -1.37 -39.90
CA SER A 141 -16.94 -2.22 -41.10
C SER A 141 -15.56 -2.87 -41.20
N GLU A 142 -14.48 -2.10 -41.00
CA GLU A 142 -13.12 -2.65 -41.00
C GLU A 142 -12.86 -3.66 -39.88
N LEU A 143 -13.51 -3.47 -38.71
CA LEU A 143 -13.38 -4.41 -37.60
C LEU A 143 -14.04 -5.75 -37.93
N GLU A 144 -15.20 -5.74 -38.58
CA GLU A 144 -15.91 -6.94 -38.98
C GLU A 144 -15.25 -7.68 -40.15
N GLU A 145 -14.49 -6.99 -40.99
CA GLU A 145 -13.67 -7.64 -42.01
C GLU A 145 -12.51 -8.44 -41.39
N LYS A 146 -12.02 -8.00 -40.25
CA LYS A 146 -10.86 -8.60 -39.58
C LYS A 146 -11.17 -9.59 -38.48
N HIS A 147 -12.38 -9.54 -37.91
CA HIS A 147 -12.75 -10.32 -36.72
C HIS A 147 -14.15 -10.96 -36.85
N SER A 148 -14.29 -12.14 -36.26
CA SER A 148 -15.58 -12.84 -36.21
C SER A 148 -16.57 -12.15 -35.29
N LYS A 149 -17.86 -12.34 -35.54
CA LYS A 149 -18.97 -11.90 -34.67
C LYS A 149 -18.79 -12.33 -33.21
N THR A 150 -18.33 -13.55 -32.99
CA THR A 150 -18.06 -14.09 -31.66
C THR A 150 -16.96 -13.27 -30.96
N TRP A 151 -15.88 -12.95 -31.66
CA TRP A 151 -14.81 -12.12 -31.11
C TRP A 151 -15.32 -10.71 -30.79
N ILE A 152 -16.09 -10.10 -31.66
CA ILE A 152 -16.66 -8.77 -31.49
C ILE A 152 -17.58 -8.73 -30.25
N LEU A 153 -18.47 -9.72 -30.10
CA LEU A 153 -19.35 -9.81 -28.94
C LEU A 153 -18.59 -10.06 -27.65
N ASP A 154 -17.53 -10.89 -27.68
CA ASP A 154 -16.64 -11.11 -26.53
C ASP A 154 -15.98 -9.79 -26.09
N GLN A 155 -15.39 -9.06 -27.04
CA GLN A 155 -14.75 -7.79 -26.74
C GLN A 155 -15.76 -6.73 -26.25
N TYR A 156 -16.97 -6.71 -26.81
CA TYR A 156 -18.04 -5.83 -26.37
C TYR A 156 -18.41 -6.10 -24.90
N LEU A 157 -18.77 -7.32 -24.58
CA LEU A 157 -19.19 -7.72 -23.24
C LEU A 157 -18.11 -7.52 -22.18
N ASN A 158 -16.83 -7.54 -22.57
CA ASN A 158 -15.69 -7.28 -21.70
C ASN A 158 -15.22 -5.81 -21.64
N SER A 159 -15.83 -4.89 -22.43
CA SER A 159 -15.27 -3.52 -22.58
C SER A 159 -16.27 -2.38 -22.42
N VAL A 160 -17.58 -2.65 -22.48
CA VAL A 160 -18.60 -1.59 -22.33
C VAL A 160 -18.83 -1.24 -20.87
N PRO A 161 -19.16 0.06 -20.56
CA PRO A 161 -19.53 0.48 -19.22
C PRO A 161 -20.97 0.07 -18.90
N TYR A 162 -21.17 -0.52 -17.73
CA TYR A 162 -22.48 -0.92 -17.20
C TYR A 162 -23.03 0.05 -16.15
N GLY A 163 -22.22 1.00 -15.67
CA GLY A 163 -22.65 2.01 -14.72
C GLY A 163 -21.63 2.26 -13.60
N THR A 164 -21.88 3.32 -12.84
CA THR A 164 -21.02 3.77 -11.76
C THR A 164 -21.73 3.60 -10.42
N VAL A 165 -21.10 2.88 -9.48
CA VAL A 165 -21.58 2.66 -8.11
C VAL A 165 -20.46 3.00 -7.13
N GLY A 166 -20.74 3.85 -6.14
CA GLY A 166 -19.75 4.26 -5.16
C GLY A 166 -18.48 4.89 -5.76
N GLY A 167 -18.64 5.72 -6.82
CA GLY A 167 -17.54 6.39 -7.52
C GLY A 167 -16.72 5.50 -8.45
N ARG A 168 -17.10 4.23 -8.64
CA ARG A 168 -16.37 3.26 -9.49
C ARG A 168 -17.23 2.82 -10.65
N THR A 169 -16.68 2.87 -11.85
CA THR A 169 -17.36 2.44 -13.07
C THR A 169 -17.08 0.96 -13.36
N ALA A 170 -18.16 0.18 -13.42
CA ALA A 170 -18.08 -1.23 -13.84
C ALA A 170 -17.93 -1.31 -15.37
N ILE A 171 -16.79 -1.77 -15.86
CA ILE A 171 -16.50 -2.02 -17.26
C ILE A 171 -16.42 -3.52 -17.49
N GLY A 172 -17.22 -4.01 -18.42
CA GLY A 172 -17.37 -5.43 -18.73
C GLY A 172 -18.32 -6.16 -17.78
N VAL A 173 -18.87 -7.26 -18.29
CA VAL A 173 -19.94 -8.05 -17.67
C VAL A 173 -19.56 -8.64 -16.31
N GLU A 174 -18.31 -9.07 -16.13
CA GLU A 174 -17.84 -9.61 -14.85
C GLU A 174 -17.82 -8.52 -13.76
N ALA A 175 -17.30 -7.34 -14.09
CA ALA A 175 -17.31 -6.22 -13.16
C ALA A 175 -18.74 -5.77 -12.83
N ALA A 176 -19.64 -5.78 -13.82
CA ALA A 176 -21.05 -5.47 -13.62
C ALA A 176 -21.73 -6.50 -12.70
N ALA A 177 -21.57 -7.79 -12.95
CA ALA A 177 -22.13 -8.85 -12.12
C ALA A 177 -21.67 -8.76 -10.66
N VAL A 178 -20.37 -8.46 -10.45
CA VAL A 178 -19.85 -8.27 -9.10
C VAL A 178 -20.38 -6.97 -8.47
N THR A 179 -20.45 -5.87 -9.22
CA THR A 179 -20.89 -4.56 -8.72
C THR A 179 -22.35 -4.57 -8.29
N PHE A 180 -23.22 -5.15 -9.10
CA PHE A 180 -24.68 -5.11 -8.87
C PHE A 180 -25.21 -6.28 -8.06
N PHE A 181 -24.58 -7.48 -8.17
CA PHE A 181 -25.08 -8.70 -7.55
C PHE A 181 -24.08 -9.41 -6.61
N ASN A 182 -22.87 -8.90 -6.46
CA ASN A 182 -21.78 -9.50 -5.68
C ASN A 182 -21.44 -10.97 -6.06
N LYS A 183 -21.61 -11.33 -7.33
CA LYS A 183 -21.33 -12.68 -7.87
C LYS A 183 -20.58 -12.64 -9.20
N HIS A 184 -20.04 -13.78 -9.62
CA HIS A 184 -19.41 -13.91 -10.93
C HIS A 184 -20.45 -13.89 -12.04
N ALA A 185 -20.08 -13.37 -13.22
CA ALA A 185 -20.93 -13.34 -14.40
C ALA A 185 -21.46 -14.72 -14.79
N SER A 186 -20.64 -15.78 -14.64
CA SER A 186 -21.03 -17.18 -14.90
C SER A 186 -22.21 -17.68 -14.06
N ARG A 187 -22.62 -16.93 -13.02
CA ARG A 187 -23.75 -17.28 -12.14
C ARG A 187 -24.95 -16.36 -12.33
N LEU A 188 -24.97 -15.53 -13.36
CA LEU A 188 -26.11 -14.68 -13.68
C LEU A 188 -27.31 -15.57 -14.09
N LYS A 189 -28.47 -15.21 -13.54
CA LYS A 189 -29.77 -15.77 -13.95
C LYS A 189 -30.39 -14.93 -15.07
N LEU A 190 -31.38 -15.42 -15.76
CA LEU A 190 -32.03 -14.77 -16.90
C LEU A 190 -32.42 -13.28 -16.56
N HIS A 191 -33.16 -13.05 -15.47
CA HIS A 191 -33.61 -11.70 -15.09
C HIS A 191 -32.45 -10.75 -14.76
N GLU A 192 -31.32 -11.26 -14.27
CA GLU A 192 -30.12 -10.46 -13.97
C GLU A 192 -29.33 -10.19 -15.26
N ALA A 193 -29.24 -11.16 -16.14
CA ALA A 193 -28.64 -10.99 -17.46
C ALA A 193 -29.41 -9.95 -18.29
N ALA A 194 -30.75 -10.03 -18.28
CA ALA A 194 -31.62 -9.06 -18.93
C ALA A 194 -31.43 -7.63 -18.33
N LEU A 195 -31.36 -7.51 -17.00
CA LEU A 195 -31.08 -6.23 -16.37
C LEU A 195 -29.75 -5.67 -16.84
N LEU A 196 -28.66 -6.44 -16.77
CA LEU A 196 -27.34 -5.95 -17.19
C LEU A 196 -27.31 -5.61 -18.68
N ALA A 197 -27.92 -6.43 -19.55
CA ALA A 197 -27.95 -6.16 -20.98
C ALA A 197 -28.63 -4.81 -21.32
N GLY A 198 -29.58 -4.36 -20.51
CA GLY A 198 -30.26 -3.09 -20.68
C GLY A 198 -29.48 -1.84 -20.25
N LEU A 199 -28.41 -1.99 -19.44
CA LEU A 199 -27.69 -0.84 -18.86
C LEU A 199 -26.80 -0.06 -19.84
N PRO A 200 -26.08 -0.65 -20.82
CA PRO A 200 -25.09 0.06 -21.63
C PRO A 200 -25.64 1.22 -22.43
N GLN A 201 -26.92 1.23 -22.80
CA GLN A 201 -27.56 2.32 -23.54
C GLN A 201 -27.52 3.64 -22.77
N ALA A 202 -27.91 3.62 -21.48
CA ALA A 202 -27.93 4.79 -20.59
C ALA A 202 -27.57 4.38 -19.14
N PRO A 203 -26.28 4.09 -18.84
CA PRO A 203 -25.88 3.47 -17.59
C PRO A 203 -26.18 4.31 -16.34
N SER A 204 -26.34 5.63 -16.47
CA SER A 204 -26.71 6.52 -15.36
C SER A 204 -28.22 6.54 -15.11
N GLU A 205 -29.00 6.49 -16.17
CA GLU A 205 -30.47 6.53 -16.15
C GLU A 205 -31.04 5.21 -15.65
N TYR A 206 -30.54 4.10 -16.16
CA TYR A 206 -30.98 2.76 -15.78
C TYR A 206 -30.24 2.18 -14.57
N ASN A 207 -29.49 2.98 -13.82
CA ASN A 207 -28.78 2.49 -12.65
C ASN A 207 -29.74 1.95 -11.58
N PRO A 208 -29.78 0.64 -11.30
CA PRO A 208 -30.82 0.04 -10.47
C PRO A 208 -30.72 0.43 -8.98
N PHE A 209 -29.59 0.92 -8.50
CA PHE A 209 -29.47 1.49 -7.15
C PHE A 209 -30.01 2.91 -7.03
N ARG A 210 -30.12 3.66 -8.15
CA ARG A 210 -30.61 5.04 -8.18
C ARG A 210 -32.04 5.14 -8.69
N ASN A 211 -32.34 4.42 -9.77
CA ASN A 211 -33.59 4.45 -10.50
C ASN A 211 -34.15 3.02 -10.68
N PRO A 212 -34.61 2.37 -9.59
CA PRO A 212 -35.04 0.97 -9.67
C PRO A 212 -36.21 0.75 -10.61
N THR A 213 -37.15 1.72 -10.70
CA THR A 213 -38.31 1.63 -11.61
C THR A 213 -37.87 1.60 -13.07
N ALA A 214 -37.06 2.58 -13.52
CA ALA A 214 -36.54 2.63 -14.89
C ALA A 214 -35.70 1.37 -15.22
N ALA A 215 -34.97 0.84 -14.23
CA ALA A 215 -34.21 -0.40 -14.40
C ALA A 215 -35.10 -1.63 -14.58
N ILE A 216 -36.24 -1.71 -13.88
CA ILE A 216 -37.23 -2.79 -14.03
C ILE A 216 -37.89 -2.69 -15.43
N GLU A 217 -38.35 -1.51 -15.82
CA GLU A 217 -38.93 -1.28 -17.15
C GLU A 217 -37.94 -1.70 -18.23
N ARG A 218 -36.70 -1.22 -18.17
CA ARG A 218 -35.65 -1.55 -19.13
C ARG A 218 -35.32 -3.06 -19.17
N ARG A 219 -35.27 -3.74 -18.02
CA ARG A 219 -35.13 -5.18 -17.93
C ARG A 219 -36.26 -5.90 -18.67
N ASN A 220 -37.50 -5.44 -18.48
CA ASN A 220 -38.66 -6.05 -19.09
C ASN A 220 -38.65 -5.84 -20.62
N ASP A 221 -38.24 -4.63 -21.11
CA ASP A 221 -38.03 -4.42 -22.56
C ASP A 221 -37.03 -5.42 -23.13
N VAL A 222 -35.94 -5.72 -22.41
CA VAL A 222 -34.95 -6.74 -22.83
C VAL A 222 -35.61 -8.13 -22.92
N LEU A 223 -36.37 -8.53 -21.90
CA LEU A 223 -37.07 -9.82 -21.89
C LEU A 223 -38.08 -9.94 -23.04
N ASP A 224 -38.83 -8.86 -23.30
CA ASP A 224 -39.77 -8.83 -24.42
C ASP A 224 -39.05 -8.95 -25.78
N LYS A 225 -37.93 -8.26 -25.96
CA LYS A 225 -37.08 -8.39 -27.15
C LYS A 225 -36.51 -9.80 -27.31
N MET A 226 -36.15 -10.46 -26.20
CA MET A 226 -35.73 -11.86 -26.28
C MET A 226 -36.85 -12.80 -26.72
N VAL A 227 -38.11 -12.56 -26.33
CA VAL A 227 -39.27 -13.29 -26.79
C VAL A 227 -39.54 -13.01 -28.25
N GLU A 228 -39.57 -11.74 -28.68
CA GLU A 228 -39.77 -11.33 -30.09
C GLU A 228 -38.78 -12.00 -31.03
N ASN A 229 -37.53 -12.19 -30.57
CA ASN A 229 -36.48 -12.87 -31.34
C ASN A 229 -36.44 -14.38 -31.15
N GLY A 230 -37.42 -14.98 -30.44
CA GLY A 230 -37.51 -16.44 -30.24
C GLY A 230 -36.36 -17.04 -29.41
N LEU A 231 -35.69 -16.21 -28.57
CA LEU A 231 -34.57 -16.63 -27.75
C LEU A 231 -35.00 -17.25 -26.41
N ILE A 232 -36.16 -16.85 -25.90
CA ILE A 232 -36.84 -17.41 -24.73
C ILE A 232 -38.35 -17.49 -25.00
N THR A 233 -39.06 -18.28 -24.22
CA THR A 233 -40.52 -18.36 -24.27
C THR A 233 -41.17 -17.19 -23.50
N ARG A 234 -42.45 -16.89 -23.80
CA ARG A 234 -43.21 -15.89 -23.03
C ARG A 234 -43.29 -16.28 -21.56
N ALA A 235 -43.46 -17.54 -21.22
CA ALA A 235 -43.54 -18.00 -19.84
C ALA A 235 -42.22 -17.76 -19.06
N GLU A 236 -41.06 -17.97 -19.69
CA GLU A 236 -39.77 -17.67 -19.10
C GLU A 236 -39.59 -16.16 -18.89
N ALA A 237 -40.04 -15.32 -19.82
CA ALA A 237 -40.01 -13.86 -19.68
C ALA A 237 -40.92 -13.38 -18.54
N ASP A 238 -42.14 -13.92 -18.46
CA ASP A 238 -43.11 -13.56 -17.41
C ASP A 238 -42.59 -13.97 -16.03
N GLU A 239 -42.00 -15.15 -15.89
CA GLU A 239 -41.36 -15.58 -14.65
C GLU A 239 -40.17 -14.64 -14.28
N ALA A 240 -39.29 -14.32 -15.24
CA ALA A 240 -38.14 -13.47 -15.02
C ALA A 240 -38.53 -12.02 -14.64
N SER A 241 -39.61 -11.49 -15.25
CA SER A 241 -40.14 -10.16 -14.99
C SER A 241 -40.68 -9.98 -13.57
N GLN A 242 -41.21 -11.04 -12.98
CA GLN A 242 -41.71 -11.06 -11.60
C GLN A 242 -40.61 -11.17 -10.53
N LYS A 243 -39.38 -11.55 -10.92
CA LYS A 243 -38.25 -11.61 -9.94
C LYS A 243 -37.84 -10.21 -9.51
N PRO A 244 -37.54 -10.03 -8.21
CA PRO A 244 -36.95 -8.80 -7.73
C PRO A 244 -35.61 -8.52 -8.40
N LEU A 245 -35.13 -7.28 -8.35
CA LEU A 245 -33.83 -6.91 -8.95
C LEU A 245 -32.63 -7.68 -8.36
N GLY A 246 -32.76 -8.21 -7.13
CA GLY A 246 -31.75 -9.03 -6.48
C GLY A 246 -30.40 -8.32 -6.24
N LEU A 247 -30.46 -7.00 -6.04
CA LEU A 247 -29.28 -6.18 -5.91
C LEU A 247 -28.52 -6.44 -4.61
N HIS A 248 -27.21 -6.60 -4.73
CA HIS A 248 -26.29 -6.68 -3.62
C HIS A 248 -25.06 -5.85 -3.92
N HIS A 249 -24.76 -4.86 -3.07
CA HIS A 249 -23.53 -4.08 -3.23
C HIS A 249 -22.31 -4.99 -3.28
N GLY A 250 -21.52 -4.87 -4.35
CA GLY A 250 -20.33 -5.67 -4.55
C GLY A 250 -19.24 -5.33 -3.54
N THR A 251 -18.95 -6.26 -2.63
CA THR A 251 -17.88 -6.12 -1.64
C THR A 251 -16.60 -6.86 -2.06
N ARG A 252 -16.68 -7.73 -3.05
CA ARG A 252 -15.60 -8.63 -3.46
C ARG A 252 -14.31 -7.92 -3.85
N TYR A 253 -14.38 -6.77 -4.52
CA TYR A 253 -13.22 -5.99 -4.94
C TYR A 253 -12.76 -4.94 -3.93
N ILE A 254 -13.44 -4.82 -2.79
CA ILE A 254 -13.06 -3.91 -1.70
C ILE A 254 -12.53 -4.64 -0.46
N GLN A 255 -12.69 -5.97 -0.40
CA GLN A 255 -12.13 -6.77 0.69
C GLN A 255 -10.60 -6.77 0.58
N ARG A 256 -9.93 -6.44 1.68
CA ARG A 256 -8.49 -6.49 1.84
C ARG A 256 -8.16 -7.29 3.10
N ARG A 257 -7.28 -8.25 2.95
CA ARG A 257 -6.60 -8.90 4.07
C ARG A 257 -5.37 -8.08 4.40
N GLU A 258 -4.98 -8.06 5.65
CA GLU A 258 -3.80 -7.34 6.13
C GLU A 258 -3.74 -5.87 5.66
N PRO A 259 -4.74 -5.04 6.02
CA PRO A 259 -4.95 -3.75 5.37
C PRO A 259 -3.79 -2.77 5.59
N TYR A 260 -3.11 -2.78 6.74
CA TYR A 260 -1.90 -1.97 6.96
C TYR A 260 -0.76 -2.32 6.00
N PHE A 261 -0.49 -3.61 5.85
CA PHE A 261 0.52 -4.08 4.90
C PHE A 261 0.09 -3.82 3.45
N PHE A 262 -1.20 -3.96 3.17
CA PHE A 262 -1.74 -3.69 1.84
C PHE A 262 -1.54 -2.22 1.42
N ASP A 263 -1.82 -1.27 2.31
CA ASP A 263 -1.61 0.15 2.05
C ASP A 263 -0.12 0.46 1.88
N PHE A 264 0.74 -0.12 2.70
CA PHE A 264 2.20 -0.01 2.55
C PHE A 264 2.69 -0.52 1.19
N VAL A 265 2.16 -1.65 0.69
CA VAL A 265 2.44 -2.15 -0.67
C VAL A 265 1.96 -1.15 -1.73
N GLN A 266 0.79 -0.58 -1.55
CA GLN A 266 0.24 0.40 -2.50
C GLN A 266 1.09 1.68 -2.55
N GLU A 267 1.58 2.16 -1.42
CA GLU A 267 2.51 3.30 -1.35
C GLU A 267 3.80 3.01 -2.12
N GLN A 268 4.42 1.86 -1.89
CA GLN A 268 5.63 1.44 -2.64
C GLN A 268 5.39 1.33 -4.16
N LEU A 269 4.21 0.85 -4.58
CA LEU A 269 3.85 0.80 -5.99
C LEU A 269 3.72 2.20 -6.61
N ILE A 270 3.09 3.13 -5.88
CA ILE A 270 2.91 4.52 -6.33
C ILE A 270 4.27 5.23 -6.43
N GLU A 271 5.11 5.07 -5.41
CA GLU A 271 6.47 5.63 -5.40
C GLU A 271 7.30 5.15 -6.60
N ARG A 272 7.23 3.85 -6.89
CA ARG A 272 8.05 3.24 -7.92
C ARG A 272 7.53 3.46 -9.35
N TYR A 273 6.23 3.34 -9.56
CA TYR A 273 5.61 3.33 -10.90
C TYR A 273 4.76 4.55 -11.19
N GLY A 274 4.53 5.39 -10.20
CA GLY A 274 3.66 6.56 -10.28
C GLY A 274 2.17 6.21 -10.19
N VAL A 275 1.38 7.20 -9.77
CA VAL A 275 -0.08 7.09 -9.57
C VAL A 275 -0.80 6.64 -10.85
N GLY A 276 -0.34 7.12 -12.03
CA GLY A 276 -0.98 6.81 -13.31
C GLY A 276 -0.92 5.33 -13.69
N VAL A 277 0.22 4.65 -13.44
CA VAL A 277 0.38 3.21 -13.71
C VAL A 277 -0.47 2.39 -12.75
N VAL A 278 -0.45 2.73 -11.46
CA VAL A 278 -1.21 2.02 -10.42
C VAL A 278 -2.72 2.16 -10.64
N ARG A 279 -3.21 3.34 -11.07
CA ARG A 279 -4.62 3.57 -11.38
C ARG A 279 -5.11 2.87 -12.65
N ARG A 280 -4.27 2.80 -13.70
CA ARG A 280 -4.61 1.99 -14.89
C ARG A 280 -4.78 0.52 -14.54
N GLY A 281 -4.03 0.04 -13.55
CA GLY A 281 -4.17 -1.28 -12.99
C GLY A 281 -3.70 -2.41 -13.92
N GLY A 282 -4.28 -3.60 -13.74
CA GLY A 282 -3.90 -4.81 -14.46
C GLY A 282 -2.62 -5.46 -13.93
N LEU A 283 -2.09 -4.96 -12.82
CA LEU A 283 -0.89 -5.49 -12.20
C LEU A 283 -1.20 -6.76 -11.39
N LYS A 284 -0.32 -7.76 -11.49
CA LYS A 284 -0.29 -8.87 -10.53
C LYS A 284 0.90 -8.65 -9.62
N ILE A 285 0.62 -8.31 -8.36
CA ILE A 285 1.61 -7.95 -7.36
C ILE A 285 1.82 -9.13 -6.42
N HIS A 286 3.00 -9.74 -6.47
CA HIS A 286 3.40 -10.80 -5.55
C HIS A 286 4.21 -10.18 -4.42
N THR A 287 3.67 -10.25 -3.20
CA THR A 287 4.29 -9.67 -2.01
C THR A 287 5.15 -10.68 -1.26
N THR A 288 5.84 -10.19 -0.25
CA THR A 288 6.77 -10.97 0.58
C THR A 288 6.13 -11.50 1.85
N ILE A 289 4.93 -10.99 2.22
CA ILE A 289 4.28 -11.32 3.48
C ILE A 289 3.86 -12.78 3.53
N ARG A 290 4.11 -13.43 4.65
CA ARG A 290 3.70 -14.82 4.94
C ARG A 290 2.46 -14.80 5.83
N PRO A 291 1.28 -15.24 5.36
CA PRO A 291 0.04 -15.20 6.13
C PRO A 291 0.13 -15.86 7.51
N GLY A 292 0.82 -17.01 7.61
CA GLY A 292 1.02 -17.68 8.90
C GLY A 292 1.84 -16.83 9.88
N LEU A 293 2.93 -16.20 9.42
CA LEU A 293 3.73 -15.31 10.29
C LEU A 293 2.96 -14.04 10.66
N GLN A 294 2.14 -13.55 9.76
CA GLN A 294 1.28 -12.40 10.05
C GLN A 294 0.22 -12.71 11.10
N GLU A 295 -0.36 -13.89 11.04
CA GLU A 295 -1.30 -14.39 12.04
C GLU A 295 -0.62 -14.62 13.39
N ALA A 296 0.54 -15.27 13.41
CA ALA A 296 1.36 -15.45 14.61
C ALA A 296 1.70 -14.11 15.27
N ALA A 297 2.05 -13.08 14.47
CA ALA A 297 2.35 -11.74 14.98
C ALA A 297 1.12 -11.08 15.65
N ARG A 298 -0.06 -11.19 15.03
CA ARG A 298 -1.31 -10.69 15.65
C ARG A 298 -1.65 -11.46 16.92
N ASN A 299 -1.54 -12.77 16.92
CA ASN A 299 -1.83 -13.62 18.08
C ASN A 299 -0.89 -13.27 19.24
N ALA A 300 0.41 -13.10 18.97
CA ALA A 300 1.38 -12.68 19.97
C ALA A 300 1.02 -11.30 20.56
N ILE A 301 0.68 -10.30 19.72
CA ILE A 301 0.21 -9.01 20.22
C ILE A 301 -1.03 -9.19 21.10
N ASN A 302 -2.06 -9.87 20.61
CA ASN A 302 -3.36 -10.01 21.29
C ASN A 302 -3.26 -10.79 22.60
N SER A 303 -2.22 -11.61 22.78
CA SER A 303 -1.99 -12.35 24.02
C SER A 303 -1.48 -11.49 25.18
N TYR A 304 -0.93 -10.30 24.88
CA TYR A 304 -0.29 -9.43 25.87
C TYR A 304 -0.85 -8.00 25.89
N VAL A 305 -1.56 -7.60 24.83
CA VAL A 305 -2.15 -6.25 24.71
C VAL A 305 -3.66 -6.35 24.78
N PHE A 306 -4.26 -5.55 25.66
CA PHE A 306 -5.70 -5.52 25.89
C PHE A 306 -6.32 -4.21 25.38
N GLU A 307 -7.61 -4.20 25.20
CA GLU A 307 -8.36 -3.03 24.76
C GLU A 307 -8.25 -1.90 25.78
N GLY A 308 -7.94 -0.68 25.31
CA GLY A 308 -7.68 0.48 26.17
C GLY A 308 -6.27 0.55 26.74
N GLY A 309 -5.47 -0.49 26.61
CA GLY A 309 -4.05 -0.52 26.98
C GLY A 309 -3.13 0.10 25.93
N PRO A 310 -1.80 0.00 26.13
CA PRO A 310 -0.82 0.46 25.14
C PRO A 310 -0.94 -0.36 23.84
N ALA A 311 -0.69 0.28 22.72
CA ALA A 311 -0.62 -0.37 21.43
C ALA A 311 0.74 -1.08 21.23
N SER A 312 0.78 -2.07 20.34
CA SER A 312 2.02 -2.74 19.95
C SER A 312 2.12 -2.89 18.43
N ALA A 313 3.35 -2.97 17.95
CA ALA A 313 3.65 -3.25 16.55
C ALA A 313 4.81 -4.24 16.43
N ILE A 314 4.69 -5.17 15.46
CA ILE A 314 5.70 -6.16 15.12
C ILE A 314 6.08 -6.00 13.65
N VAL A 315 7.38 -5.97 13.36
CA VAL A 315 7.91 -6.12 12.00
C VAL A 315 8.98 -7.20 11.99
N THR A 316 8.90 -8.07 11.00
CA THR A 316 9.89 -9.12 10.77
C THR A 316 10.47 -9.02 9.37
N VAL A 317 11.79 -8.97 9.29
CA VAL A 317 12.57 -8.90 8.04
C VAL A 317 13.44 -10.13 7.92
N ASP A 318 13.54 -10.69 6.74
CA ASP A 318 14.47 -11.77 6.38
C ASP A 318 15.86 -11.17 6.10
N PRO A 319 16.89 -11.51 6.91
CA PRO A 319 18.22 -10.94 6.76
C PRO A 319 18.89 -11.26 5.41
N SER A 320 18.52 -12.37 4.79
CA SER A 320 19.18 -12.86 3.56
C SER A 320 18.81 -12.05 2.31
N ASN A 321 17.67 -11.31 2.34
CA ASN A 321 17.14 -10.65 1.14
C ASN A 321 16.35 -9.36 1.42
N GLY A 322 16.10 -9.00 2.68
CA GLY A 322 15.33 -7.82 3.07
C GLY A 322 13.81 -7.97 2.94
N GLU A 323 13.29 -9.17 2.65
CA GLU A 323 11.85 -9.38 2.52
C GLU A 323 11.12 -9.18 3.87
N ILE A 324 10.08 -8.34 3.88
CA ILE A 324 9.20 -8.18 5.03
C ILE A 324 8.28 -9.39 5.10
N LYS A 325 8.45 -10.24 6.13
CA LYS A 325 7.70 -11.48 6.31
C LYS A 325 6.43 -11.30 7.13
N ALA A 326 6.44 -10.35 8.08
CA ALA A 326 5.29 -9.93 8.87
C ALA A 326 5.36 -8.43 9.18
N MET A 327 4.19 -7.79 9.21
CA MET A 327 4.00 -6.39 9.60
C MET A 327 2.63 -6.27 10.26
N ALA A 328 2.57 -6.34 11.57
CA ALA A 328 1.34 -6.34 12.35
C ALA A 328 1.34 -5.21 13.37
N SER A 329 0.15 -4.69 13.66
CA SER A 329 -0.08 -3.70 14.71
C SER A 329 -1.34 -4.07 15.49
N SER A 330 -1.39 -3.70 16.76
CA SER A 330 -2.63 -3.74 17.54
C SER A 330 -3.61 -2.67 17.03
N GLY A 331 -4.89 -2.87 17.34
CA GLY A 331 -5.96 -1.96 16.98
C GLY A 331 -6.66 -2.34 15.68
N ASN A 332 -7.79 -1.66 15.45
CA ASN A 332 -8.66 -1.91 14.31
C ASN A 332 -8.34 -0.92 13.18
N TYR A 333 -8.07 -1.43 12.00
CA TYR A 333 -7.79 -0.60 10.82
C TYR A 333 -8.93 0.37 10.45
N LYS A 334 -10.18 0.04 10.79
CA LYS A 334 -11.32 0.93 10.51
C LYS A 334 -11.28 2.19 11.36
N ASP A 335 -10.79 2.07 12.59
CA ASP A 335 -10.73 3.17 13.55
C ASP A 335 -9.45 3.98 13.38
N ARG A 336 -8.35 3.33 13.01
CA ARG A 336 -7.05 3.96 12.78
C ARG A 336 -6.36 3.38 11.56
N ARG A 337 -6.18 4.19 10.51
CA ARG A 337 -5.49 3.77 9.28
C ARG A 337 -3.97 3.96 9.36
N PHE A 338 -3.47 4.66 10.38
CA PHE A 338 -2.05 4.92 10.56
C PHE A 338 -1.30 3.62 10.88
N ASN A 339 -0.30 3.30 10.05
CA ASN A 339 0.49 2.08 10.18
C ASN A 339 1.61 2.26 11.20
N LEU A 340 1.37 1.88 12.46
CA LEU A 340 2.36 1.99 13.54
C LEU A 340 3.68 1.28 13.23
N ALA A 341 3.62 0.18 12.48
CA ALA A 341 4.80 -0.63 12.16
C ALA A 341 5.75 0.04 11.16
N ALA A 342 5.22 0.86 10.24
CA ALA A 342 6.01 1.49 9.17
C ALA A 342 6.07 3.03 9.26
N GLN A 343 5.10 3.67 9.95
CA GLN A 343 4.97 5.12 10.01
C GLN A 343 5.09 5.66 11.44
N GLY A 344 5.00 4.81 12.45
CA GLY A 344 5.06 5.17 13.87
C GLY A 344 6.50 5.47 14.31
N HIS A 345 6.91 6.72 14.22
CA HIS A 345 8.21 7.18 14.72
C HIS A 345 8.18 7.31 16.24
N ARG A 346 8.94 6.49 16.95
CA ARG A 346 9.01 6.45 18.42
C ARG A 346 10.44 6.40 18.88
N GLN A 347 10.71 6.91 20.08
CA GLN A 347 12.05 6.86 20.66
C GLN A 347 12.44 5.42 21.00
N PRO A 348 13.57 4.92 20.47
CA PRO A 348 14.00 3.53 20.68
C PRO A 348 14.58 3.28 22.06
N GLY A 349 14.89 4.32 22.83
CA GLY A 349 15.60 4.19 24.09
C GLY A 349 16.88 3.36 23.94
N SER A 350 17.19 2.56 24.95
CA SER A 350 18.43 1.76 24.96
C SER A 350 18.58 0.74 23.83
N ALA A 351 17.58 0.49 23.00
CA ALA A 351 17.76 -0.32 21.79
C ALA A 351 18.70 0.36 20.78
N PHE A 352 18.81 1.69 20.82
CA PHE A 352 19.73 2.46 19.97
C PHE A 352 21.21 2.26 20.35
N LYS A 353 21.51 1.81 21.58
CA LYS A 353 22.88 1.49 22.02
C LYS A 353 23.58 0.44 21.18
N THR A 354 22.83 -0.40 20.45
CA THR A 354 23.39 -1.33 19.47
C THR A 354 24.18 -0.61 18.38
N PHE A 355 23.74 0.57 17.96
CA PHE A 355 24.47 1.38 16.97
C PHE A 355 25.72 2.04 17.56
N VAL A 356 25.68 2.40 18.83
CA VAL A 356 26.87 2.89 19.58
C VAL A 356 27.90 1.79 19.71
N LEU A 357 27.48 0.59 20.14
CA LEU A 357 28.34 -0.59 20.24
C LEU A 357 28.99 -0.92 18.90
N THR A 358 28.18 -0.94 17.83
CA THR A 358 28.69 -1.20 16.48
C THR A 358 29.67 -0.11 16.04
N ALA A 359 29.41 1.18 16.35
CA ALA A 359 30.31 2.27 16.01
C ALA A 359 31.63 2.20 16.77
N ALA A 360 31.63 1.72 18.02
CA ALA A 360 32.83 1.47 18.81
C ALA A 360 33.67 0.32 18.22
N ILE A 361 33.02 -0.81 17.95
CA ILE A 361 33.69 -2.00 17.35
C ILE A 361 34.28 -1.64 15.98
N ARG A 362 33.60 -0.87 15.14
CA ARG A 362 34.10 -0.38 13.85
C ARG A 362 35.33 0.54 13.99
N GLN A 363 35.55 1.12 15.15
CA GLN A 363 36.76 1.91 15.47
C GLN A 363 37.82 1.06 16.20
N GLY A 364 37.63 -0.25 16.24
CA GLY A 364 38.59 -1.18 16.85
C GLY A 364 38.45 -1.31 18.36
N VAL A 365 37.47 -0.68 19.00
CA VAL A 365 37.30 -0.76 20.47
C VAL A 365 37.03 -2.22 20.87
N ASP A 366 37.92 -2.76 21.75
CA ASP A 366 37.73 -4.06 22.37
C ASP A 366 36.69 -3.97 23.49
N PRO A 367 35.52 -4.62 23.35
CA PRO A 367 34.46 -4.49 24.35
C PRO A 367 34.73 -5.24 25.65
N ASP A 368 35.64 -6.18 25.68
CA ASP A 368 35.97 -6.96 26.88
C ASP A 368 37.00 -6.24 27.77
N SER A 369 38.00 -5.60 27.17
CA SER A 369 39.07 -4.89 27.89
C SER A 369 38.84 -3.40 28.12
N THR A 370 38.07 -2.73 27.23
CA THR A 370 37.73 -1.31 27.37
C THR A 370 36.69 -1.12 28.46
N SER A 371 37.05 -0.36 29.49
CA SER A 371 36.21 -0.18 30.68
C SER A 371 35.93 1.32 30.95
N TYR A 372 34.76 1.55 31.55
CA TYR A 372 34.29 2.88 31.98
C TYR A 372 33.74 2.81 33.41
N VAL A 373 33.70 3.96 34.09
CA VAL A 373 33.17 3.99 35.44
C VAL A 373 31.67 4.32 35.41
N SER A 374 30.84 3.35 35.83
CA SER A 374 29.43 3.57 36.08
C SER A 374 29.23 4.44 37.33
N LYS A 375 28.82 5.67 37.14
CA LYS A 375 28.54 6.70 38.18
C LYS A 375 27.61 7.77 37.63
N PRO A 376 26.94 8.57 38.47
CA PRO A 376 26.23 9.76 37.99
C PRO A 376 27.18 10.68 37.22
N LEU A 377 26.73 11.17 36.06
CA LEU A 377 27.55 12.06 35.23
C LEU A 377 26.88 13.43 35.11
N ASN A 378 27.70 14.47 35.33
CA ASN A 378 27.40 15.85 34.99
C ASN A 378 28.48 16.34 34.02
N ILE A 379 28.17 16.20 32.74
CA ILE A 379 29.09 16.53 31.65
C ILE A 379 28.76 17.94 31.19
N ASN A 380 29.77 18.81 31.16
CA ASN A 380 29.66 20.14 30.55
C ASN A 380 30.55 20.16 29.31
N ASP A 381 29.97 19.76 28.19
CA ASP A 381 30.69 19.69 26.92
C ASP A 381 30.61 21.03 26.19
N PRO A 382 31.74 21.59 25.71
CA PRO A 382 31.76 22.89 25.03
C PRO A 382 30.90 22.95 23.76
N LYS A 383 30.71 21.81 23.07
CA LYS A 383 29.95 21.71 21.82
C LYS A 383 28.48 21.39 22.07
N TYR A 384 28.20 20.52 23.04
CA TYR A 384 26.86 19.97 23.26
C TYR A 384 26.15 20.56 24.49
N GLY A 385 26.87 21.34 25.31
CA GLY A 385 26.34 21.92 26.53
C GLY A 385 26.28 20.98 27.73
N PRO A 386 25.54 21.34 28.79
CA PRO A 386 25.43 20.53 29.99
C PRO A 386 24.57 19.30 29.75
N TRP A 387 25.04 18.13 30.22
CA TRP A 387 24.36 16.86 30.08
C TRP A 387 24.44 16.05 31.38
N GLU A 388 23.31 15.85 32.04
CA GLU A 388 23.18 15.00 33.20
C GLU A 388 22.74 13.60 32.77
N VAL A 389 23.48 12.55 33.17
CA VAL A 389 23.16 11.17 32.82
C VAL A 389 23.15 10.31 34.09
N LYS A 390 22.06 9.56 34.23
CA LYS A 390 21.87 8.58 35.32
C LYS A 390 21.55 7.21 34.73
N THR A 391 21.83 6.14 35.48
CA THR A 391 21.31 4.81 35.16
C THR A 391 19.77 4.82 35.36
N TYR A 392 19.10 3.89 34.66
CA TYR A 392 17.64 3.81 34.72
C TYR A 392 17.11 3.53 36.15
N ASP A 393 17.79 2.65 36.88
CA ASP A 393 17.41 2.20 38.23
C ASP A 393 18.13 2.97 39.36
N GLY A 394 18.96 3.94 39.03
CA GLY A 394 19.76 4.69 39.98
C GLY A 394 20.89 3.86 40.61
N SER A 395 21.13 2.64 40.17
CA SER A 395 22.21 1.79 40.64
C SER A 395 23.48 1.95 39.81
N TYR A 396 24.64 2.03 40.48
CA TYR A 396 25.96 2.24 39.84
C TYR A 396 26.88 1.10 40.19
N ARG A 397 27.66 0.63 39.21
CA ARG A 397 28.45 -0.61 39.34
C ARG A 397 29.97 -0.37 39.37
N GLY A 398 30.43 0.89 39.44
CA GLY A 398 31.86 1.23 39.39
C GLY A 398 32.47 0.90 38.01
N SER A 399 33.73 0.47 38.01
CA SER A 399 34.42 0.11 36.78
C SER A 399 33.82 -1.15 36.16
N MET A 400 33.42 -1.08 34.88
CA MET A 400 32.86 -2.20 34.14
C MET A 400 33.28 -2.15 32.67
N SER A 401 33.49 -3.31 32.07
CA SER A 401 33.77 -3.42 30.65
C SER A 401 32.56 -3.04 29.79
N LEU A 402 32.80 -2.65 28.55
CA LEU A 402 31.73 -2.33 27.61
C LEU A 402 30.81 -3.55 27.37
N TYR A 403 31.37 -4.77 27.37
CA TYR A 403 30.58 -5.99 27.37
C TYR A 403 29.56 -6.02 28.52
N SER A 404 30.04 -5.87 29.77
CA SER A 404 29.18 -5.90 30.96
C SER A 404 28.19 -4.75 30.98
N ALA A 405 28.58 -3.57 30.51
CA ALA A 405 27.73 -2.38 30.41
C ALA A 405 26.60 -2.58 29.39
N THR A 406 26.84 -3.34 28.31
CA THR A 406 25.81 -3.69 27.32
C THR A 406 24.75 -4.61 27.93
N LEU A 407 25.17 -5.63 28.69
CA LEU A 407 24.26 -6.55 29.38
C LEU A 407 23.40 -5.83 30.43
N ALA A 408 24.01 -4.90 31.18
CA ALA A 408 23.32 -4.07 32.16
C ALA A 408 22.53 -2.92 31.54
N SER A 409 22.75 -2.64 30.27
CA SER A 409 22.20 -1.48 29.55
C SER A 409 22.55 -0.13 30.24
N ASP A 410 23.77 0.00 30.80
CA ASP A 410 24.19 1.16 31.59
C ASP A 410 24.24 2.44 30.74
N ASN A 411 23.48 3.47 31.14
CA ASN A 411 23.42 4.74 30.40
C ASN A 411 24.71 5.54 30.58
N THR A 412 25.30 5.50 31.79
CA THR A 412 26.45 6.36 32.14
C THR A 412 27.72 5.89 31.44
N VAL A 413 27.91 4.59 31.29
CA VAL A 413 28.98 4.01 30.49
C VAL A 413 28.82 4.37 29.02
N TYR A 414 27.62 4.18 28.46
CA TYR A 414 27.39 4.51 27.08
C TYR A 414 27.49 6.00 26.76
N ALA A 415 27.11 6.89 27.68
CA ALA A 415 27.29 8.32 27.52
C ALA A 415 28.77 8.70 27.38
N GLN A 416 29.65 8.12 28.22
CA GLN A 416 31.10 8.29 28.13
C GLN A 416 31.64 7.73 26.80
N LEU A 417 31.24 6.53 26.43
CA LEU A 417 31.63 5.90 25.18
C LEU A 417 31.25 6.75 23.96
N ILE A 418 30.01 7.29 23.92
CA ILE A 418 29.55 8.14 22.82
C ILE A 418 30.42 9.36 22.63
N LEU A 419 30.84 9.98 23.74
CA LEU A 419 31.72 11.15 23.69
C LEU A 419 33.13 10.79 23.24
N ASP A 420 33.63 9.60 23.58
CA ASP A 420 34.94 9.13 23.18
C ASP A 420 35.01 8.76 21.70
N ILE A 421 33.97 8.08 21.16
CA ILE A 421 33.93 7.63 19.75
C ILE A 421 33.37 8.68 18.78
N GLY A 422 32.67 9.68 19.30
CA GLY A 422 31.99 10.74 18.55
C GLY A 422 30.56 10.41 18.14
N PRO A 423 29.57 11.27 18.47
CA PRO A 423 28.15 11.05 18.12
C PRO A 423 27.91 10.95 16.60
N GLU A 424 28.69 11.65 15.79
CA GLU A 424 28.63 11.61 14.33
C GLU A 424 28.93 10.22 13.77
N LYS A 425 29.88 9.50 14.40
CA LYS A 425 30.21 8.11 14.03
C LYS A 425 29.08 7.15 14.38
N VAL A 426 28.37 7.42 15.47
CA VAL A 426 27.17 6.68 15.85
C VAL A 426 26.07 6.89 14.81
N CYS A 427 25.78 8.14 14.43
CA CYS A 427 24.81 8.47 13.36
C CYS A 427 25.17 7.81 12.02
N GLN A 428 26.43 7.91 11.61
CA GLN A 428 26.93 7.29 10.40
C GLN A 428 26.70 5.77 10.43
N THR A 429 27.01 5.12 11.54
CA THR A 429 26.83 3.68 11.69
C THR A 429 25.36 3.28 11.68
N ALA A 430 24.47 4.02 12.36
CA ALA A 430 23.03 3.79 12.33
C ALA A 430 22.48 3.87 10.91
N LYS A 431 22.89 4.87 10.12
CA LYS A 431 22.53 5.02 8.70
C LYS A 431 23.06 3.88 7.83
N LEU A 432 24.31 3.47 8.03
CA LEU A 432 24.91 2.33 7.32
C LEU A 432 24.10 1.06 7.56
N LEU A 433 23.71 0.79 8.79
CA LEU A 433 22.94 -0.39 9.15
C LEU A 433 21.50 -0.33 8.64
N GLY A 434 20.89 0.83 8.45
CA GLY A 434 19.55 0.90 7.87
C GLY A 434 18.59 1.95 8.42
N ILE A 435 18.98 2.74 9.42
CA ILE A 435 18.16 3.85 9.92
C ILE A 435 18.11 4.94 8.85
N GLN A 436 16.92 5.34 8.48
CA GLN A 436 16.66 6.35 7.44
C GLN A 436 16.20 7.68 8.04
N THR A 437 15.58 7.63 9.22
CA THR A 437 15.18 8.82 9.97
C THR A 437 16.36 9.77 10.14
N LYS A 438 16.12 11.06 9.94
CA LYS A 438 17.13 12.10 10.12
C LYS A 438 17.58 12.14 11.59
N LEU A 439 18.87 11.93 11.79
CA LEU A 439 19.54 12.04 13.08
C LEU A 439 20.25 13.40 13.16
N ASP A 440 20.16 14.05 14.33
CA ASP A 440 20.81 15.33 14.58
C ASP A 440 22.24 15.15 15.12
N CYS A 441 22.62 13.92 15.46
CA CYS A 441 23.94 13.50 15.95
C CYS A 441 24.36 14.15 17.29
N TYR A 442 23.41 14.31 18.19
CA TYR A 442 23.68 14.68 19.57
C TYR A 442 24.05 13.45 20.42
N PRO A 443 24.85 13.58 21.47
CA PRO A 443 25.22 12.47 22.36
C PRO A 443 24.02 11.73 22.93
N ALA A 444 22.94 12.43 23.30
CA ALA A 444 21.72 11.83 23.84
C ALA A 444 21.03 10.85 22.86
N GLU A 445 21.20 11.04 21.54
CA GLU A 445 20.65 10.13 20.54
C GLU A 445 21.23 8.72 20.65
N GLY A 446 22.50 8.58 21.04
CA GLY A 446 23.11 7.27 21.27
C GLY A 446 22.47 6.50 22.43
N LEU A 447 21.82 7.17 23.37
CA LEU A 447 20.99 6.54 24.40
C LEU A 447 19.54 6.32 23.95
N GLY A 448 19.18 6.78 22.74
CA GLY A 448 17.86 6.63 22.14
C GLY A 448 16.92 7.82 22.31
N GLY A 449 17.42 8.95 22.81
CA GLY A 449 16.68 10.22 22.91
C GLY A 449 16.67 10.96 21.56
N LEU A 450 16.01 10.39 20.54
CA LEU A 450 15.94 10.96 19.21
C LEU A 450 14.80 11.98 19.11
N ARG A 451 15.03 13.09 18.42
CA ARG A 451 14.00 14.10 18.21
C ARG A 451 12.80 13.58 17.41
N LEU A 452 13.03 12.83 16.33
CA LEU A 452 11.97 12.28 15.47
C LEU A 452 11.60 10.84 15.83
N GLY A 453 12.45 10.10 16.52
CA GLY A 453 12.27 8.67 16.74
C GLY A 453 12.55 7.82 15.51
N VAL A 454 12.30 6.53 15.60
CA VAL A 454 12.46 5.52 14.53
C VAL A 454 11.23 4.63 14.45
N THR A 455 11.02 3.99 13.29
CA THR A 455 9.92 3.05 13.12
C THR A 455 10.33 1.61 13.47
N PRO A 456 9.40 0.74 13.85
CA PRO A 456 9.67 -0.69 14.00
C PRO A 456 10.31 -1.33 12.75
N LEU A 457 9.89 -0.89 11.56
CA LEU A 457 10.47 -1.34 10.30
C LEU A 457 11.96 -0.98 10.18
N GLU A 458 12.34 0.26 10.52
CA GLU A 458 13.75 0.67 10.50
C GLU A 458 14.59 -0.14 11.48
N MET A 459 14.08 -0.36 12.69
CA MET A 459 14.80 -1.13 13.71
C MET A 459 14.97 -2.59 13.28
N ALA A 460 13.90 -3.24 12.79
CA ALA A 460 14.00 -4.61 12.27
C ALA A 460 14.98 -4.71 11.09
N SER A 461 14.94 -3.74 10.17
CA SER A 461 15.84 -3.68 9.02
C SER A 461 17.29 -3.44 9.41
N ALA A 462 17.55 -2.56 10.37
CA ALA A 462 18.92 -2.27 10.82
C ALA A 462 19.55 -3.47 11.54
N TYR A 463 18.78 -4.13 12.40
CA TYR A 463 19.26 -5.35 13.08
C TYR A 463 19.38 -6.54 12.11
N SER A 464 18.59 -6.57 11.02
CA SER A 464 18.77 -7.62 9.99
C SER A 464 20.13 -7.54 9.30
N THR A 465 20.75 -6.36 9.25
CA THR A 465 22.11 -6.18 8.73
C THR A 465 23.14 -6.87 9.62
N LEU A 466 22.97 -6.85 10.95
CA LEU A 466 23.82 -7.59 11.88
C LEU A 466 23.59 -9.10 11.72
N ALA A 467 22.32 -9.53 11.64
CA ALA A 467 21.96 -10.94 11.41
C ALA A 467 22.54 -11.50 10.11
N ALA A 468 22.67 -10.65 9.08
CA ALA A 468 23.27 -10.98 7.78
C ALA A 468 24.81 -10.88 7.75
N GLY A 469 25.48 -10.81 8.91
CA GLY A 469 26.94 -10.68 8.97
C GLY A 469 27.47 -9.40 8.33
N GLY A 470 26.75 -8.29 8.49
CA GLY A 470 27.13 -6.96 7.97
C GLY A 470 26.69 -6.67 6.54
N ILE A 471 25.86 -7.51 5.94
CA ILE A 471 25.28 -7.28 4.62
C ILE A 471 23.91 -6.63 4.77
N ARG A 472 23.78 -5.40 4.27
CA ARG A 472 22.52 -4.67 4.27
C ARG A 472 21.67 -5.00 3.04
N HIS A 473 20.45 -5.42 3.28
CA HIS A 473 19.39 -5.52 2.29
C HIS A 473 18.32 -4.43 2.56
N ARG A 474 17.86 -3.75 1.51
CA ARG A 474 16.75 -2.80 1.67
C ARG A 474 15.46 -3.57 1.96
N PRO A 475 14.66 -3.15 2.95
CA PRO A 475 13.40 -3.83 3.22
C PRO A 475 12.43 -3.69 2.04
N THR A 476 11.83 -4.81 1.63
CA THR A 476 10.87 -4.85 0.52
C THR A 476 9.62 -5.62 0.89
N ALA A 477 8.45 -5.06 0.53
CA ALA A 477 7.16 -5.72 0.66
C ALA A 477 6.73 -6.42 -0.64
N ILE A 478 7.38 -6.10 -1.76
CA ILE A 478 7.00 -6.58 -3.09
C ILE A 478 8.13 -7.46 -3.64
N ARG A 479 7.78 -8.71 -3.95
CA ARG A 479 8.72 -9.65 -4.57
C ARG A 479 8.78 -9.48 -6.07
N LYS A 480 7.60 -9.38 -6.71
CA LYS A 480 7.47 -9.34 -8.17
C LYS A 480 6.23 -8.57 -8.58
N VAL A 481 6.35 -7.80 -9.64
CA VAL A 481 5.23 -7.17 -10.34
C VAL A 481 5.15 -7.71 -11.76
N VAL A 482 3.97 -8.20 -12.16
CA VAL A 482 3.69 -8.61 -13.54
C VAL A 482 2.75 -7.57 -14.13
N PHE A 483 3.13 -7.02 -15.27
CA PHE A 483 2.38 -6.00 -16.01
C PHE A 483 1.37 -6.62 -16.99
N PRO A 484 0.37 -5.85 -17.46
CA PRO A 484 -0.64 -6.35 -18.40
C PRO A 484 -0.08 -6.88 -19.73
N ASP A 485 1.09 -6.37 -20.17
CA ASP A 485 1.80 -6.80 -21.36
C ASP A 485 2.60 -8.11 -21.17
N GLY A 486 2.51 -8.72 -19.99
CA GLY A 486 3.21 -9.95 -19.63
C GLY A 486 4.65 -9.75 -19.15
N LYS A 487 5.21 -8.54 -19.23
CA LYS A 487 6.51 -8.24 -18.62
C LYS A 487 6.45 -8.37 -17.13
N SER A 488 7.57 -8.70 -16.51
CA SER A 488 7.66 -8.78 -15.07
C SER A 488 8.95 -8.19 -14.54
N GLU A 489 8.87 -7.61 -13.35
CA GLU A 489 10.00 -7.07 -12.60
C GLU A 489 10.11 -7.78 -11.26
N GLU A 490 11.29 -8.34 -10.98
CA GLU A 490 11.64 -8.98 -9.70
C GLU A 490 12.30 -7.93 -8.79
N LEU A 491 11.70 -7.62 -7.66
CA LEU A 491 12.16 -6.56 -6.75
C LEU A 491 12.96 -7.08 -5.56
N SER A 492 12.74 -8.31 -5.13
CA SER A 492 13.42 -8.91 -3.97
C SER A 492 14.80 -9.50 -4.30
N LYS A 493 15.22 -9.49 -5.57
CA LYS A 493 16.55 -9.97 -5.99
C LYS A 493 17.66 -8.94 -5.86
N SER A 494 17.46 -7.89 -5.05
CA SER A 494 18.51 -6.91 -4.76
C SER A 494 19.71 -7.60 -4.13
N LYS A 495 20.90 -7.43 -4.74
CA LYS A 495 22.15 -7.84 -4.10
C LYS A 495 22.33 -6.99 -2.85
N GLY A 496 22.54 -7.63 -1.71
CA GLY A 496 22.88 -6.91 -0.49
C GLY A 496 24.22 -6.15 -0.65
N LYS A 497 24.38 -5.08 0.10
CA LYS A 497 25.65 -4.33 0.17
C LYS A 497 26.30 -4.62 1.53
N ARG A 498 27.56 -5.07 1.53
CA ARG A 498 28.36 -5.15 2.76
C ARG A 498 28.62 -3.72 3.26
N VAL A 499 28.21 -3.43 4.47
CA VAL A 499 28.32 -2.10 5.09
C VAL A 499 29.21 -2.09 6.32
N ILE A 500 29.39 -3.25 6.95
CA ILE A 500 30.38 -3.55 8.00
C ILE A 500 30.99 -4.92 7.73
N THR A 501 32.15 -5.22 8.32
CA THR A 501 32.77 -6.54 8.16
C THR A 501 31.98 -7.61 8.89
N ASP A 502 32.14 -8.86 8.50
CA ASP A 502 31.51 -9.99 9.17
C ASP A 502 32.05 -10.20 10.60
N GLY A 503 33.32 -9.88 10.84
CA GLY A 503 33.92 -9.89 12.18
C GLY A 503 33.31 -8.83 13.11
N GLU A 504 33.10 -7.59 12.60
CA GLU A 504 32.41 -6.54 13.36
C GLU A 504 30.97 -6.96 13.72
N ALA A 505 30.23 -7.50 12.74
CA ALA A 505 28.86 -7.96 12.96
C ALA A 505 28.81 -9.16 13.93
N ALA A 506 29.74 -10.10 13.82
CA ALA A 506 29.84 -11.25 14.70
C ALA A 506 30.16 -10.84 16.15
N GLU A 507 31.03 -9.85 16.34
CA GLU A 507 31.37 -9.36 17.67
C GLU A 507 30.19 -8.66 18.34
N VAL A 508 29.46 -7.80 17.62
CA VAL A 508 28.19 -7.22 18.11
C VAL A 508 27.18 -8.33 18.44
N THR A 509 27.06 -9.33 17.57
CA THR A 509 26.12 -10.46 17.76
C THR A 509 26.49 -11.27 18.98
N ARG A 510 27.78 -11.53 19.23
CA ARG A 510 28.28 -12.23 20.44
C ARG A 510 27.77 -11.57 21.72
N ILE A 511 27.89 -10.24 21.78
CA ILE A 511 27.49 -9.46 22.96
C ILE A 511 25.95 -9.44 23.10
N LEU A 512 25.23 -9.26 21.98
CA LEU A 512 23.76 -9.28 22.00
C LEU A 512 23.17 -10.68 22.27
N LYS A 513 23.87 -11.76 21.93
CA LYS A 513 23.53 -13.13 22.37
C LYS A 513 23.66 -13.24 23.89
N ALA A 514 24.77 -12.77 24.46
CA ALA A 514 24.95 -12.76 25.89
C ALA A 514 23.90 -11.91 26.61
N ASN A 515 23.45 -10.79 26.01
CA ASN A 515 22.36 -9.99 26.54
C ASN A 515 21.02 -10.76 26.61
N VAL A 516 20.73 -11.61 25.62
CA VAL A 516 19.57 -12.50 25.65
C VAL A 516 19.73 -13.62 26.67
N GLN A 517 20.93 -14.11 26.93
CA GLN A 517 21.18 -15.19 27.88
C GLN A 517 21.13 -14.71 29.35
N SER A 518 21.76 -13.57 29.65
CA SER A 518 22.01 -13.13 31.04
C SER A 518 21.82 -11.64 31.29
N GLY A 519 21.51 -10.83 30.25
CA GLY A 519 21.30 -9.39 30.38
C GLY A 519 19.84 -8.97 30.48
N THR A 520 19.56 -7.74 30.10
CA THR A 520 18.19 -7.15 30.13
C THR A 520 17.22 -7.85 29.21
N GLY A 521 17.69 -8.59 28.18
CA GLY A 521 16.89 -9.35 27.23
C GLY A 521 16.59 -10.78 27.62
N ARG A 522 16.85 -11.20 28.88
CA ARG A 522 16.81 -12.61 29.32
C ARG A 522 15.50 -13.33 29.03
N THR A 523 14.35 -12.63 29.04
CA THR A 523 13.06 -13.23 28.69
C THR A 523 13.08 -13.86 27.29
N ALA A 524 13.86 -13.32 26.35
CA ALA A 524 13.99 -13.86 24.98
C ALA A 524 14.72 -15.24 24.93
N SER A 525 15.44 -15.64 25.99
CA SER A 525 16.03 -16.98 26.08
C SER A 525 14.98 -18.10 26.08
N GLY A 526 13.72 -17.76 26.42
CA GLY A 526 12.57 -18.66 26.30
C GLY A 526 12.30 -19.14 24.87
N LEU A 527 12.93 -18.55 23.85
CA LEU A 527 12.92 -19.07 22.47
C LEU A 527 13.52 -20.49 22.36
N GLY A 528 14.46 -20.82 23.25
CA GLY A 528 15.13 -22.12 23.26
C GLY A 528 16.12 -22.33 22.10
N CYS A 529 16.48 -21.28 21.36
CA CYS A 529 17.39 -21.28 20.22
C CYS A 529 18.33 -20.07 20.28
N PRO A 530 19.49 -20.11 19.59
CA PRO A 530 20.36 -18.96 19.51
C PRO A 530 19.66 -17.72 18.99
N ALA A 531 19.70 -16.66 19.77
CA ALA A 531 19.15 -15.35 19.42
C ALA A 531 20.01 -14.23 20.01
N ALA A 532 20.05 -13.11 19.33
CA ALA A 532 20.68 -11.89 19.76
C ALA A 532 19.66 -10.77 19.84
N GLY A 533 19.78 -9.83 20.79
CA GLY A 533 18.79 -8.76 20.87
C GLY A 533 19.09 -7.74 21.96
N LYS A 534 18.36 -6.63 21.91
CA LYS A 534 18.48 -5.49 22.82
C LYS A 534 17.12 -4.95 23.23
N THR A 535 16.95 -4.69 24.48
CA THR A 535 15.80 -3.99 25.06
C THR A 535 15.95 -2.48 24.89
N GLY A 536 14.83 -1.80 24.74
CA GLY A 536 14.72 -0.35 24.78
C GLY A 536 13.64 0.08 25.77
N THR A 537 13.92 1.07 26.57
CA THR A 537 12.96 1.71 27.47
C THR A 537 13.28 3.20 27.45
N THR A 538 12.27 4.02 27.25
CA THR A 538 12.41 5.48 27.30
C THR A 538 12.08 6.03 28.69
N ASP A 539 12.43 7.28 28.92
CA ASP A 539 12.07 7.98 30.16
C ASP A 539 10.56 7.87 30.42
N ASN A 540 10.20 7.73 31.67
CA ASN A 540 8.82 7.52 32.13
C ASN A 540 8.11 6.30 31.52
N ASN A 541 8.84 5.37 30.90
CA ASN A 541 8.30 4.17 30.25
C ASN A 541 7.25 4.49 29.17
N ASN A 542 7.40 5.58 28.43
CA ASN A 542 6.47 5.97 27.37
C ASN A 542 6.53 5.00 26.17
N ASP A 543 7.73 4.50 25.88
CA ASP A 543 8.00 3.51 24.83
C ASP A 543 8.82 2.36 25.40
N ALA A 544 8.41 1.16 25.11
CA ALA A 544 9.13 -0.07 25.43
C ALA A 544 9.39 -0.89 24.17
N TRP A 545 10.62 -1.38 24.01
CA TRP A 545 11.06 -2.07 22.81
C TRP A 545 11.80 -3.37 23.13
N PHE A 546 11.65 -4.33 22.24
CA PHE A 546 12.62 -5.39 22.07
C PHE A 546 12.91 -5.58 20.58
N VAL A 547 14.19 -5.52 20.23
CA VAL A 547 14.65 -5.82 18.87
C VAL A 547 15.61 -6.98 18.94
N GLY A 548 15.22 -8.09 18.35
CA GLY A 548 16.00 -9.33 18.40
C GLY A 548 16.01 -10.03 17.06
N TYR A 549 17.02 -10.87 16.87
CA TYR A 549 17.22 -11.62 15.65
C TYR A 549 17.81 -13.01 15.88
N THR A 550 17.53 -13.89 14.96
CA THR A 550 18.18 -15.17 14.70
C THR A 550 18.93 -15.06 13.36
N PRO A 551 19.68 -16.07 12.91
CA PRO A 551 20.26 -16.04 11.56
C PRO A 551 19.24 -15.86 10.42
N HIS A 552 17.96 -16.20 10.65
CA HIS A 552 16.92 -16.25 9.62
C HIS A 552 15.88 -15.13 9.69
N LEU A 553 15.67 -14.52 10.86
CA LEU A 553 14.63 -13.50 11.07
C LEU A 553 15.14 -12.41 11.99
N SER A 554 14.93 -11.16 11.61
CA SER A 554 15.11 -9.98 12.45
C SER A 554 13.75 -9.37 12.76
N THR A 555 13.42 -9.24 14.05
CA THR A 555 12.09 -8.82 14.49
C THR A 555 12.20 -7.69 15.52
N ALA A 556 11.49 -6.60 15.26
CA ALA A 556 11.30 -5.50 16.20
C ALA A 556 9.88 -5.53 16.77
N VAL A 557 9.78 -5.40 18.08
CA VAL A 557 8.52 -5.22 18.82
C VAL A 557 8.57 -3.89 19.55
N TRP A 558 7.53 -3.09 19.35
CA TRP A 558 7.30 -1.83 20.06
C TRP A 558 6.00 -1.92 20.86
N LEU A 559 5.98 -1.26 22.02
CA LEU A 559 4.82 -1.07 22.88
C LEU A 559 4.78 0.37 23.37
N GLY A 560 3.62 1.03 23.27
CA GLY A 560 3.43 2.43 23.70
C GLY A 560 2.06 2.97 23.38
N TYR A 561 1.79 4.22 23.78
CA TYR A 561 0.57 4.91 23.38
C TYR A 561 0.83 5.75 22.12
N PRO A 562 0.16 5.46 21.00
CA PRO A 562 0.48 6.11 19.72
C PRO A 562 0.28 7.62 19.69
N ASP A 563 -0.73 8.12 20.41
CA ASP A 563 -1.20 9.50 20.32
C ASP A 563 -0.69 10.37 21.48
N ALA A 564 0.00 9.78 22.45
CA ALA A 564 0.43 10.51 23.65
C ALA A 564 1.70 9.91 24.27
N LEU A 565 2.47 10.74 24.95
CA LEU A 565 3.60 10.30 25.78
C LEU A 565 3.08 9.97 27.19
N ILE A 566 2.43 8.82 27.29
CA ILE A 566 1.88 8.30 28.54
C ILE A 566 2.67 7.06 28.93
N SER A 567 3.01 6.94 30.21
CA SER A 567 3.70 5.77 30.73
C SER A 567 2.90 4.50 30.48
N THR A 568 3.55 3.51 29.90
CA THR A 568 2.99 2.16 29.77
C THR A 568 3.11 1.36 31.06
N GLY A 569 3.94 1.79 32.01
CA GLY A 569 4.36 0.99 33.15
C GLY A 569 5.31 -0.15 32.80
N GLU A 570 5.64 -0.33 31.51
CA GLU A 570 6.37 -1.46 30.99
C GLU A 570 7.83 -1.11 30.65
N GLN A 571 8.68 -2.12 30.78
CA GLN A 571 10.07 -2.06 30.34
C GLN A 571 10.29 -2.96 29.12
N GLY A 572 11.31 -2.65 28.32
CA GLY A 572 11.62 -3.47 27.14
C GLY A 572 11.89 -4.95 27.45
N GLY A 573 12.42 -5.27 28.64
CA GLY A 573 12.64 -6.66 29.10
C GLY A 573 11.37 -7.42 29.54
N GLY A 574 10.24 -6.70 29.70
CA GLY A 574 8.94 -7.25 30.06
C GLY A 574 8.09 -7.64 28.85
N THR A 575 6.93 -6.97 28.72
CA THR A 575 5.92 -7.26 27.69
C THR A 575 6.46 -7.28 26.25
N PRO A 576 7.27 -6.32 25.77
CA PRO A 576 7.79 -6.40 24.38
C PRO A 576 8.66 -7.63 24.11
N THR A 577 9.50 -8.02 25.07
CA THR A 577 10.33 -9.24 24.95
C THR A 577 9.46 -10.50 25.01
N SER A 578 8.41 -10.52 25.84
CA SER A 578 7.48 -11.65 25.90
C SER A 578 6.70 -11.81 24.60
N ILE A 579 6.19 -10.71 24.01
CA ILE A 579 5.55 -10.71 22.68
C ILE A 579 6.51 -11.25 21.62
N TRP A 580 7.76 -10.75 21.62
CA TRP A 580 8.81 -11.21 20.69
C TRP A 580 9.05 -12.71 20.83
N THR A 581 9.18 -13.20 22.06
CA THR A 581 9.47 -14.61 22.35
C THR A 581 8.31 -15.51 21.86
N ALA A 582 7.07 -15.16 22.22
CA ALA A 582 5.88 -15.91 21.81
C ALA A 582 5.74 -15.93 20.27
N TYR A 583 5.93 -14.79 19.62
CA TYR A 583 5.93 -14.72 18.16
C TYR A 583 7.03 -15.55 17.53
N MET A 584 8.28 -15.43 18.01
CA MET A 584 9.44 -16.10 17.41
C MET A 584 9.45 -17.60 17.65
N GLN A 585 8.83 -18.11 18.72
CA GLN A 585 8.63 -19.55 18.93
C GLN A 585 7.86 -20.18 17.77
N GLU A 586 6.85 -19.48 17.24
CA GLU A 586 6.09 -19.93 16.07
C GLU A 586 6.80 -19.58 14.75
N ALA A 587 7.32 -18.36 14.64
CA ALA A 587 7.87 -17.80 13.40
C ALA A 587 9.14 -18.51 12.91
N LYS A 588 10.01 -18.97 13.83
CA LYS A 588 11.25 -19.70 13.48
C LYS A 588 10.99 -21.05 12.83
N GLY A 589 9.82 -21.65 13.04
CA GLY A 589 9.55 -23.03 12.63
C GLY A 589 10.57 -23.98 13.25
N ASN A 590 11.22 -24.80 12.42
CA ASN A 590 12.26 -25.73 12.84
C ASN A 590 13.67 -25.13 12.85
N ALA A 591 13.87 -23.89 12.41
CA ALA A 591 15.18 -23.26 12.37
C ALA A 591 15.68 -22.95 13.78
N CYS A 592 16.84 -23.45 14.13
CA CYS A 592 17.47 -23.28 15.44
C CYS A 592 19.01 -23.25 15.34
N ASP A 593 19.50 -22.90 14.18
CA ASP A 593 20.93 -22.81 13.89
C ASP A 593 21.56 -21.65 14.67
N ASP A 594 22.83 -21.78 15.01
CA ASP A 594 23.62 -20.69 15.55
C ASP A 594 24.10 -19.75 14.43
N PHE A 595 24.50 -18.57 14.79
CA PHE A 595 25.06 -17.59 13.85
C PHE A 595 26.34 -18.15 13.22
N PRO A 596 26.54 -17.95 11.91
CA PRO A 596 27.76 -18.43 11.26
C PRO A 596 28.99 -17.71 11.84
N ALA A 597 30.09 -18.46 11.95
CA ALA A 597 31.37 -17.86 12.32
C ALA A 597 31.83 -16.87 11.22
N PRO A 598 32.42 -15.72 11.57
CA PRO A 598 32.97 -14.79 10.60
C PRO A 598 34.15 -15.41 9.85
N GLN A 599 34.32 -15.03 8.58
CA GLN A 599 35.48 -15.43 7.79
C GLN A 599 36.76 -14.75 8.31
N GLU A 600 36.62 -13.46 8.66
CA GLU A 600 37.68 -12.64 9.24
C GLU A 600 37.21 -12.17 10.62
N PRO A 601 37.71 -12.84 11.72
CA PRO A 601 37.36 -12.44 13.08
C PRO A 601 37.75 -10.98 13.37
N PHE A 602 36.90 -10.29 14.17
CA PHE A 602 37.20 -8.94 14.64
C PHE A 602 38.59 -8.88 15.31
N GLN A 603 39.40 -7.91 14.92
CA GLN A 603 40.70 -7.65 15.49
C GLN A 603 40.65 -6.32 16.24
N PRO A 604 40.73 -6.33 17.59
CA PRO A 604 40.72 -5.11 18.36
C PRO A 604 41.99 -4.29 18.11
N GLN A 605 41.84 -2.97 18.16
CA GLN A 605 42.92 -2.01 18.03
C GLN A 605 43.07 -1.27 19.34
N PRO A 606 44.27 -0.74 19.69
CA PRO A 606 44.45 0.14 20.85
C PRO A 606 43.50 1.33 20.77
N PHE A 607 42.67 1.50 21.80
CA PHE A 607 41.72 2.61 21.91
C PHE A 607 42.01 3.48 23.11
N TYR A 608 42.14 4.78 22.89
CA TYR A 608 42.47 5.79 23.92
C TYR A 608 41.34 6.81 23.99
N GLY A 609 40.34 6.54 24.84
CA GLY A 609 39.22 7.43 25.08
C GLY A 609 39.53 8.39 26.26
N LYS A 610 38.99 9.59 26.23
CA LYS A 610 39.10 10.57 27.35
C LYS A 610 38.50 10.02 28.66
N TYR A 611 37.45 9.22 28.55
CA TYR A 611 36.69 8.68 29.67
C TYR A 611 36.99 7.17 29.93
N ALA A 612 37.63 6.51 28.99
CA ALA A 612 37.96 5.09 29.13
C ALA A 612 39.01 4.88 30.24
N SER A 613 38.75 3.89 31.11
CA SER A 613 39.71 3.37 32.09
C SER A 613 40.17 2.00 31.66
N GLY A 614 41.51 1.77 31.57
CA GLY A 614 42.06 0.41 31.38
C GLY A 614 42.74 0.10 30.05
N SER A 615 43.46 1.05 29.45
CA SER A 615 44.57 0.74 28.55
C SER A 615 45.78 1.50 29.06
N ALA A 616 46.72 0.78 29.66
CA ALA A 616 48.09 1.20 30.03
C ALA A 616 48.32 2.70 30.21
N ASN A 617 47.74 3.33 31.22
CA ASN A 617 48.19 4.61 31.72
C ASN A 617 49.10 4.36 32.94
N THR A 618 50.33 3.98 32.67
CA THR A 618 51.40 4.13 33.63
C THR A 618 51.92 5.57 33.50
N GLY A 619 51.42 6.48 34.36
CA GLY A 619 52.08 7.71 34.75
C GLY A 619 52.12 8.81 33.71
N ASP A 620 51.34 9.83 33.85
CA ASP A 620 51.77 11.16 34.24
C ASP A 620 50.56 12.11 34.35
N SER A 621 50.61 12.92 35.39
CA SER A 621 49.67 13.99 35.65
C SER A 621 50.03 15.20 34.76
N GLY A 622 49.11 15.61 33.91
CA GLY A 622 49.08 16.97 33.39
C GLY A 622 49.85 17.22 32.12
N SER A 623 49.21 17.11 30.99
CA SER A 623 49.43 18.02 29.85
C SER A 623 48.32 17.89 28.86
N ASP A 624 47.90 19.01 28.30
CA ASP A 624 46.99 19.16 27.19
C ASP A 624 47.47 18.35 25.99
N TYR A 625 46.77 17.25 25.63
CA TYR A 625 47.05 16.54 24.39
C TYR A 625 46.17 17.02 23.27
N TYR A 626 46.75 17.77 22.37
CA TYR A 626 46.25 18.02 21.02
C TYR A 626 46.14 16.69 20.26
N TYR A 627 45.01 16.51 19.63
CA TYR A 627 44.69 15.38 18.75
C TYR A 627 45.57 15.43 17.49
N SER A 628 46.63 14.60 17.45
CA SER A 628 47.37 14.36 16.21
C SER A 628 46.77 13.15 15.53
N GLN A 629 46.22 13.35 14.35
CA GLN A 629 45.81 12.25 13.49
C GLN A 629 47.05 11.42 13.11
N PRO A 630 47.02 10.09 13.21
CA PRO A 630 48.03 9.27 12.54
C PRO A 630 47.77 9.29 11.04
N SER A 631 48.67 9.87 10.30
CA SER A 631 48.79 9.66 8.86
C SER A 631 49.34 8.26 8.62
N THR A 632 48.54 7.30 8.29
CA THR A 632 49.03 6.07 7.69
C THR A 632 48.18 5.76 6.48
N GLY A 633 48.85 5.78 5.32
CA GLY A 633 48.30 5.27 4.08
C GLY A 633 48.02 3.79 4.17
N GLY A 634 46.79 3.48 3.98
CA GLY A 634 46.25 2.15 3.74
C GLY A 634 44.85 2.40 3.21
N THR A 635 44.78 2.73 1.92
CA THR A 635 43.52 2.90 1.19
C THR A 635 42.90 1.54 1.00
N THR A 636 42.08 1.11 1.94
CA THR A 636 40.93 0.29 1.56
C THR A 636 39.88 1.29 1.05
N ASP A 637 39.67 1.26 -0.24
CA ASP A 637 38.67 2.03 -0.95
C ASP A 637 37.28 1.58 -0.44
N TYR A 638 36.86 2.17 0.67
CA TYR A 638 35.45 2.22 1.01
C TYR A 638 34.84 3.24 0.05
N GLY A 639 34.32 2.73 -1.07
CA GLY A 639 33.62 3.56 -2.02
C GLY A 639 32.81 4.61 -1.27
N THR A 640 33.31 5.83 -1.33
CA THR A 640 32.56 7.02 -0.98
C THR A 640 31.42 7.12 -1.99
N ASP A 641 30.32 6.42 -1.66
CA ASP A 641 29.04 6.97 -2.04
C ASP A 641 29.02 8.31 -1.31
N ASP A 642 29.37 9.35 -2.05
CA ASP A 642 29.19 10.72 -1.58
C ASP A 642 27.69 10.82 -1.37
N GLY A 643 27.27 10.57 -0.16
CA GLY A 643 25.86 10.58 0.19
C GLY A 643 25.21 11.88 -0.26
N SER A 644 25.20 12.11 -1.56
CA SER A 644 24.35 13.09 -2.17
C SER A 644 22.93 12.59 -1.92
N TYR A 645 22.46 12.99 -0.74
CA TYR A 645 21.07 12.97 -0.36
C TYR A 645 20.32 13.59 -1.53
N ASN A 646 19.63 12.76 -2.30
CA ASN A 646 18.68 13.25 -3.28
C ASN A 646 17.35 13.48 -2.52
N PRO A 647 16.97 14.74 -2.21
CA PRO A 647 15.75 15.06 -1.48
C PRO A 647 14.50 14.53 -2.20
N GLN A 648 14.58 14.30 -3.51
CA GLN A 648 13.46 13.80 -4.31
C GLN A 648 13.02 12.38 -3.96
N TYR A 649 13.85 11.59 -3.26
CA TYR A 649 13.48 10.24 -2.83
C TYR A 649 12.92 10.18 -1.40
N TYR A 650 12.97 11.28 -0.64
CA TYR A 650 12.60 11.31 0.77
C TYR A 650 11.96 12.63 1.21
N GLU A 651 11.23 13.30 0.31
CA GLU A 651 10.28 14.28 0.80
C GLU A 651 9.31 13.57 1.73
N ALA A 652 9.16 14.08 2.94
CA ALA A 652 8.11 13.66 3.84
C ALA A 652 6.80 13.63 3.06
N PRO A 653 5.92 12.64 3.25
CA PRO A 653 4.62 12.64 2.60
C PRO A 653 4.01 14.03 2.82
N PRO A 654 3.42 14.64 1.79
CA PRO A 654 2.92 16.00 1.88
C PRO A 654 2.08 16.10 3.14
N GLN A 655 2.43 17.04 4.00
CA GLN A 655 1.60 17.43 5.13
C GLN A 655 0.18 17.52 4.59
N GLN A 656 -0.77 16.95 5.27
CA GLN A 656 -2.19 16.78 4.98
C GLN A 656 -2.66 17.52 3.73
N PRO A 657 -3.38 16.89 2.79
CA PRO A 657 -3.96 17.62 1.68
C PRO A 657 -4.63 18.86 2.24
N PRO A 658 -4.45 20.03 1.60
CA PRO A 658 -5.05 21.26 2.09
C PRO A 658 -6.49 20.93 2.42
N GLN A 659 -6.90 21.21 3.66
CA GLN A 659 -8.31 21.09 4.03
C GLN A 659 -9.05 21.89 2.97
N VAL A 660 -9.83 21.20 2.17
CA VAL A 660 -10.84 21.84 1.34
C VAL A 660 -11.72 22.54 2.36
N GLN A 661 -11.56 23.88 2.47
CA GLN A 661 -12.50 24.70 3.20
C GLN A 661 -13.86 24.29 2.66
N ALA A 662 -14.71 23.83 3.53
CA ALA A 662 -16.11 23.63 3.21
C ALA A 662 -16.57 24.93 2.54
N PRO A 663 -17.34 24.87 1.43
CA PRO A 663 -17.89 26.06 0.85
C PRO A 663 -18.57 26.85 1.98
N GLU A 664 -18.20 28.12 2.13
CA GLU A 664 -18.85 29.05 3.04
C GLU A 664 -20.35 28.94 2.80
N GLU A 665 -21.07 28.51 3.83
CA GLU A 665 -22.51 28.39 3.77
C GLU A 665 -23.04 29.79 3.49
N VAL A 666 -23.39 30.06 2.24
CA VAL A 666 -24.04 31.34 1.83
C VAL A 666 -25.34 31.39 2.61
N ALA A 667 -25.40 32.27 3.59
CA ALA A 667 -26.60 32.53 4.35
C ALA A 667 -27.76 32.77 3.39
N PRO A 668 -28.91 32.12 3.58
CA PRO A 668 -30.08 32.36 2.70
C PRO A 668 -30.47 33.83 2.75
N ALA A 669 -30.68 34.41 1.58
CA ALA A 669 -31.16 35.79 1.42
C ALA A 669 -32.41 36.00 2.27
N PRO A 670 -32.55 37.16 2.97
CA PRO A 670 -33.71 37.44 3.78
C PRO A 670 -34.96 37.43 2.91
N SER A 671 -35.97 36.68 3.34
CA SER A 671 -37.31 36.67 2.71
C SER A 671 -37.90 38.07 2.71
N PRO A 672 -38.57 38.50 1.63
CA PRO A 672 -39.23 39.80 1.59
C PRO A 672 -40.35 39.90 2.66
N ALA A 673 -40.40 41.02 3.34
CA ALA A 673 -41.38 41.34 4.36
C ALA A 673 -42.82 41.19 3.84
N PRO A 674 -43.74 40.63 4.61
CA PRO A 674 -45.14 40.56 4.20
C PRO A 674 -45.74 41.96 4.22
N GLN A 675 -46.40 42.34 3.10
CA GLN A 675 -47.28 43.51 3.00
C GLN A 675 -48.45 43.40 3.95
N ALA A 676 -48.67 44.41 4.73
CA ALA A 676 -49.85 44.59 5.59
C ALA A 676 -51.11 44.65 4.76
N GLY A 677 -52.02 43.77 5.00
CA GLY A 677 -53.39 43.79 4.55
C GLY A 677 -54.31 43.44 5.69
N GLY A 678 -55.12 44.41 6.09
CA GLY A 678 -55.96 44.40 7.26
C GLY A 678 -57.17 43.47 7.19
N GLY A 679 -57.81 43.28 8.32
CA GLY A 679 -59.25 42.92 8.46
C GLY A 679 -59.55 41.76 9.40
N GLU A 680 -59.88 42.13 10.61
CA GLU A 680 -61.01 41.67 11.44
C GLU A 680 -61.19 40.16 11.83
N GLY A 681 -61.31 39.97 13.10
CA GLY A 681 -62.44 39.25 13.67
C GLY A 681 -62.19 37.94 14.48
N GLY A 682 -62.17 38.04 15.78
CA GLY A 682 -63.02 37.14 16.61
C GLY A 682 -62.38 35.87 17.19
N GLY A 683 -62.20 35.86 18.50
CA GLY A 683 -62.77 34.82 19.33
C GLY A 683 -61.84 33.76 19.99
N ALA A 684 -61.45 34.05 21.18
CA ALA A 684 -61.50 33.21 22.39
C ALA A 684 -61.13 31.69 22.37
N GLY A 685 -60.28 31.28 23.31
CA GLY A 685 -60.32 29.98 23.88
C GLY A 685 -58.99 29.27 24.19
N ALA A 686 -58.41 29.61 25.33
CA ALA A 686 -57.54 28.62 26.04
C ALA A 686 -58.49 27.79 26.94
N PRO A 687 -58.05 26.73 27.65
CA PRO A 687 -56.73 26.26 28.01
C PRO A 687 -56.60 24.72 28.07
N GLY A 688 -55.45 24.26 28.41
CA GLY A 688 -55.31 23.12 29.28
C GLY A 688 -54.61 21.87 28.81
N GLN A 689 -53.53 21.68 29.39
CA GLN A 689 -52.68 20.55 29.82
C GLN A 689 -51.58 20.14 28.87
#